data_a67fc95eb9b50250ae447e9067424a81
#
_entry.id   a67fc95eb9b50250ae447e9067424a81
#
_cell.length_a   1.000
_cell.length_b   1.000
_cell.length_c   1.000
_cell.angle_alpha   90.00
_cell.angle_beta   90.00
_cell.angle_gamma   90.00
#
_symmetry.space_group_name_H-M   'P 1'
#
loop_
_entity.id
_entity.type
_entity.pdbx_description
1 polymer ?
#
loop_
_entity_poly.entity_id
_entity_poly.type
_entity_poly.pdbx_seq_one_letter_code
_entity_poly.pdbx_strand_id
1 'polypeptide(L)'
;MRTLKPFSFQKLMGMIVAEHNDRGSIFGVTDLYHAGRARIPVFGQRIENPIGVSAGPVTQLAQGIVAAYAAGARYIELRTLYAGEREPVPKPYIDAPGEMFHVGGATELSAEQAFNEYVKAWYAVKLISSGYSLGVQEGFIFNMSLGGSLEGLKSRPVDNFIEGLKSAEYTPIWRECENWARAHMNLLDGVDGSYISDISAGVSDSVTYVPRPGATAEEIEAAAAWLIGEKRLHTFVRIEPTMLGYYGVRGILDIGGYGDLELEKERFDRDLQFDDAKAMFLRLQSLADSRRLEFGVKIAGGLPVRKRGDLLYDEMLLTGKALFPVTFALAEKIAGEFGGGLRVSYAGGADIATAAKLFEAGVWPVTFASELMKPGAHLRLKQIADAVSRCDYAQFSGIFTSDLPEIEKEAYESGRYKNRYLRRAPKAPGPIPAGPCHISPCRSACPLGQDIPYILRLIKDGKKKEALGVILERNPLPFTTGALCAHPCMDACTRRFYECPIDIRGERYRAAKEACFDVLDATSKTKKDNLRVAVVGCGPAGIAAAAFLARRGCPVTVFDRSVRPGGAIQKYIPKFRVPDSDFEWDVTLTQALGVELELEHEVASLDELRDLGYEHIVLAVGAEEPIPLKLAFGKSAPALEFLEKYKENPDSLAESYLGNVAVVGSGIEAVDAARSVKRLPSVESVTVVADCPMEQMAARPEMIAAAKSEGVRFRELLLPTGLRGGWLLCHRAAPGEPQKDGTIPMEDTGEKDKVEADCVIAALGERPASPLFEEIGADVSVVGDAAHGRTSVAEAAADAQRFAAKLVRFHGDRWLPYNEAPDLAFLPKRGKVIADCAKCPESSRCLECETVCEFCAECCPNRAYLRVALPDGARFLLHIYELCDECGACACYCPYDGKPYREKFTLYLNEEDFRNGKNDGFFVTGEGNNCRFRYRGSVFKYDPVGGPMGMLPDELRDVAVEIIKKYSVLVKSEEH
;
A
#
# COMPACT_ATOMS: atom_id res chain seq x y z
N MET A 1 0.52 -26.01 -10.00
CA MET A 1 -0.05 -24.65 -10.06
C MET A 1 -1.56 -24.78 -10.09
N ARG A 2 -2.27 -23.92 -9.38
CA ARG A 2 -3.72 -23.90 -9.39
C ARG A 2 -4.22 -23.39 -10.75
N THR A 3 -5.15 -24.11 -11.38
CA THR A 3 -5.75 -23.70 -12.66
C THR A 3 -7.08 -23.04 -12.37
N LEU A 4 -7.35 -21.89 -12.97
CA LEU A 4 -8.63 -21.20 -12.88
C LEU A 4 -9.74 -22.07 -13.51
N LYS A 5 -10.87 -22.14 -12.81
CA LYS A 5 -12.09 -22.80 -13.31
C LYS A 5 -13.21 -21.74 -13.39
N PRO A 6 -13.41 -21.14 -14.57
CA PRO A 6 -14.44 -20.12 -14.76
C PRO A 6 -15.85 -20.62 -14.43
N PHE A 7 -16.71 -19.72 -13.95
CA PHE A 7 -18.13 -20.04 -13.73
C PHE A 7 -18.88 -20.27 -15.04
N SER A 8 -19.91 -21.16 -15.03
CA SER A 8 -20.94 -21.15 -16.06
C SER A 8 -21.74 -19.84 -16.03
N PHE A 9 -22.45 -19.52 -17.09
CA PHE A 9 -23.28 -18.31 -17.11
C PHE A 9 -24.38 -18.34 -16.04
N GLN A 10 -24.94 -19.52 -15.80
CA GLN A 10 -25.90 -19.73 -14.72
C GLN A 10 -25.34 -19.36 -13.34
N LYS A 11 -24.11 -19.81 -13.02
CA LYS A 11 -23.46 -19.46 -11.75
C LYS A 11 -23.11 -17.98 -11.68
N LEU A 12 -22.61 -17.41 -12.77
CA LEU A 12 -22.27 -15.99 -12.86
C LEU A 12 -23.50 -15.11 -12.55
N MET A 13 -24.59 -15.32 -13.27
CA MET A 13 -25.82 -14.54 -13.10
C MET A 13 -26.52 -14.84 -11.78
N GLY A 14 -26.53 -16.10 -11.36
CA GLY A 14 -27.09 -16.47 -10.07
C GLY A 14 -26.38 -15.80 -8.89
N MET A 15 -25.05 -15.66 -8.97
CA MET A 15 -24.27 -14.88 -7.98
C MET A 15 -24.62 -13.41 -8.01
N ILE A 16 -24.74 -12.80 -9.18
CA ILE A 16 -25.11 -11.39 -9.34
C ILE A 16 -26.47 -11.13 -8.67
N VAL A 17 -27.48 -11.95 -9.01
CA VAL A 17 -28.84 -11.82 -8.46
C VAL A 17 -28.84 -12.06 -6.95
N ALA A 18 -28.19 -13.10 -6.46
CA ALA A 18 -28.16 -13.44 -5.05
C ALA A 18 -27.49 -12.32 -4.22
N GLU A 19 -26.33 -11.82 -4.66
CA GLU A 19 -25.61 -10.77 -3.96
C GLU A 19 -26.36 -9.43 -4.01
N HIS A 20 -26.94 -9.09 -5.16
CA HIS A 20 -27.75 -7.87 -5.30
C HIS A 20 -28.98 -7.89 -4.38
N ASN A 21 -29.68 -9.01 -4.31
CA ASN A 21 -30.86 -9.17 -3.43
C ASN A 21 -30.48 -9.16 -1.94
N ASP A 22 -29.33 -9.75 -1.56
CA ASP A 22 -28.86 -9.78 -0.17
C ASP A 22 -28.34 -8.41 0.31
N ARG A 23 -27.68 -7.61 -0.56
CA ARG A 23 -26.89 -6.44 -0.14
C ARG A 23 -26.95 -5.25 -1.08
N GLY A 24 -27.60 -5.32 -2.20
CA GLY A 24 -27.54 -4.28 -3.25
C GLY A 24 -26.14 -4.14 -3.88
N SER A 25 -25.31 -5.19 -3.80
CA SER A 25 -23.95 -5.16 -4.35
C SER A 25 -23.76 -6.16 -5.50
N ILE A 26 -22.75 -5.96 -6.32
CA ILE A 26 -22.40 -6.84 -7.44
C ILE A 26 -20.91 -7.17 -7.35
N PHE A 27 -20.55 -8.42 -7.10
CA PHE A 27 -19.18 -8.90 -6.88
C PHE A 27 -18.39 -8.01 -5.91
N GLY A 28 -19.06 -7.58 -4.82
CA GLY A 28 -18.48 -6.74 -3.78
C GLY A 28 -18.42 -5.25 -4.09
N VAL A 29 -18.97 -4.79 -5.20
CA VAL A 29 -19.17 -3.38 -5.50
C VAL A 29 -20.46 -2.92 -4.80
N THR A 30 -20.32 -2.13 -3.74
CA THR A 30 -21.42 -1.70 -2.87
C THR A 30 -22.00 -0.34 -3.23
N ASP A 31 -21.25 0.49 -3.95
CA ASP A 31 -21.69 1.82 -4.43
C ASP A 31 -21.72 1.75 -5.97
N LEU A 32 -22.87 1.34 -6.50
CA LEU A 32 -23.06 1.13 -7.93
C LEU A 32 -23.07 2.46 -8.70
N TYR A 33 -22.45 2.47 -9.87
CA TYR A 33 -22.44 3.63 -10.76
C TYR A 33 -23.69 3.62 -11.65
N HIS A 34 -24.47 4.69 -11.59
CA HIS A 34 -25.64 4.89 -12.45
C HIS A 34 -25.31 5.94 -13.51
N ALA A 35 -25.26 5.52 -14.76
CA ALA A 35 -24.96 6.41 -15.86
C ALA A 35 -26.22 7.16 -16.36
N GLY A 36 -26.00 8.34 -16.94
CA GLY A 36 -27.07 9.13 -17.51
C GLY A 36 -27.35 8.81 -18.99
N ARG A 37 -26.43 9.20 -19.89
CA ARG A 37 -26.61 9.09 -21.34
C ARG A 37 -25.30 8.76 -22.04
N ALA A 38 -25.35 7.92 -23.08
CA ALA A 38 -24.22 7.67 -23.97
C ALA A 38 -24.00 8.87 -24.90
N ARG A 39 -22.89 9.60 -24.72
CA ARG A 39 -22.61 10.85 -25.46
C ARG A 39 -21.27 10.83 -26.20
N ILE A 40 -20.30 10.05 -25.71
CA ILE A 40 -18.90 10.13 -26.13
C ILE A 40 -18.63 9.16 -27.26
N PRO A 41 -18.27 9.63 -28.45
CA PRO A 41 -18.02 8.77 -29.59
C PRO A 41 -16.64 8.14 -29.51
N VAL A 42 -16.59 6.81 -29.56
CA VAL A 42 -15.38 6.00 -29.63
C VAL A 42 -15.66 4.87 -30.62
N PHE A 43 -14.82 4.71 -31.62
CA PHE A 43 -14.95 3.66 -32.63
C PHE A 43 -16.31 3.62 -33.33
N GLY A 44 -16.88 4.79 -33.62
CA GLY A 44 -18.19 4.91 -34.25
C GLY A 44 -19.38 4.63 -33.34
N GLN A 45 -19.15 4.15 -32.10
CA GLN A 45 -20.16 3.91 -31.08
C GLN A 45 -20.22 5.09 -30.08
N ARG A 46 -21.29 5.16 -29.27
CA ARG A 46 -21.42 6.16 -28.21
C ARG A 46 -21.39 5.50 -26.85
N ILE A 47 -20.47 5.90 -25.98
CA ILE A 47 -20.34 5.42 -24.60
C ILE A 47 -20.72 6.50 -23.58
N GLU A 48 -21.03 6.07 -22.37
CA GLU A 48 -21.49 6.96 -21.29
C GLU A 48 -20.36 7.81 -20.70
N ASN A 49 -19.17 7.21 -20.59
CA ASN A 49 -17.92 7.89 -20.23
C ASN A 49 -16.71 7.12 -20.79
N PRO A 50 -15.55 7.77 -20.99
CA PRO A 50 -14.37 7.14 -21.58
C PRO A 50 -13.42 6.55 -20.52
N ILE A 51 -13.93 6.23 -19.34
CA ILE A 51 -13.17 5.62 -18.25
C ILE A 51 -13.32 4.11 -18.33
N GLY A 52 -12.22 3.40 -18.10
CA GLY A 52 -12.26 1.96 -18.27
C GLY A 52 -11.21 1.17 -17.51
N VAL A 53 -11.17 -0.10 -17.84
CA VAL A 53 -10.21 -1.09 -17.31
C VAL A 53 -9.22 -1.45 -18.41
N SER A 54 -7.95 -1.39 -18.09
CA SER A 54 -6.88 -1.84 -18.97
C SER A 54 -6.78 -3.36 -19.00
N ALA A 55 -6.32 -3.92 -20.10
CA ALA A 55 -6.05 -5.35 -20.23
C ALA A 55 -5.11 -5.83 -19.13
N GLY A 56 -5.63 -6.56 -18.15
CA GLY A 56 -4.92 -6.97 -16.96
C GLY A 56 -5.64 -8.07 -16.17
N PRO A 57 -5.17 -8.39 -14.95
CA PRO A 57 -5.76 -9.48 -14.16
C PRO A 57 -7.26 -9.32 -13.91
N VAL A 58 -7.76 -8.08 -13.76
CA VAL A 58 -9.18 -7.79 -13.50
C VAL A 58 -10.09 -8.17 -14.65
N THR A 59 -9.60 -8.12 -15.89
CA THR A 59 -10.39 -8.43 -17.10
C THR A 59 -10.17 -9.86 -17.63
N GLN A 60 -9.66 -10.76 -16.78
CA GLN A 60 -9.45 -12.16 -17.16
C GLN A 60 -10.73 -12.98 -17.05
N LEU A 61 -11.53 -12.77 -16.01
CA LEU A 61 -12.77 -13.49 -15.74
C LEU A 61 -13.97 -12.56 -15.83
N ALA A 62 -15.13 -13.12 -16.20
CA ALA A 62 -16.36 -12.37 -16.38
C ALA A 62 -16.76 -11.56 -15.14
N GLN A 63 -16.61 -12.11 -13.93
CA GLN A 63 -16.96 -11.41 -12.70
C GLN A 63 -16.11 -10.16 -12.44
N GLY A 64 -14.84 -10.14 -12.82
CA GLY A 64 -13.99 -8.96 -12.74
C GLY A 64 -14.45 -7.84 -13.67
N ILE A 65 -14.85 -8.22 -14.91
CA ILE A 65 -15.39 -7.30 -15.91
C ILE A 65 -16.73 -6.71 -15.45
N VAL A 66 -17.63 -7.56 -14.95
CA VAL A 66 -18.95 -7.15 -14.44
C VAL A 66 -18.79 -6.22 -13.23
N ALA A 67 -17.89 -6.52 -12.31
CA ALA A 67 -17.59 -5.66 -11.17
C ALA A 67 -17.06 -4.28 -11.60
N ALA A 68 -16.17 -4.25 -12.59
CA ALA A 68 -15.65 -2.99 -13.13
C ALA A 68 -16.74 -2.16 -13.82
N TYR A 69 -17.63 -2.79 -14.59
CA TYR A 69 -18.79 -2.11 -15.19
C TYR A 69 -19.71 -1.52 -14.10
N ALA A 70 -20.05 -2.31 -13.09
CA ALA A 70 -20.87 -1.89 -11.97
C ALA A 70 -20.25 -0.71 -11.20
N ALA A 71 -18.91 -0.59 -11.21
CA ALA A 71 -18.17 0.52 -10.62
C ALA A 71 -17.97 1.73 -11.57
N GLY A 72 -18.46 1.70 -12.79
CA GLY A 72 -18.45 2.84 -13.72
C GLY A 72 -17.54 2.73 -14.93
N ALA A 73 -16.82 1.62 -15.13
CA ALA A 73 -16.07 1.41 -16.36
C ALA A 73 -17.02 1.29 -17.57
N ARG A 74 -16.71 2.02 -18.64
CA ARG A 74 -17.47 1.98 -19.91
C ARG A 74 -16.59 1.67 -21.13
N TYR A 75 -15.29 1.73 -20.97
CA TYR A 75 -14.34 1.25 -21.96
C TYR A 75 -13.51 0.11 -21.33
N ILE A 76 -13.78 -1.13 -21.74
CA ILE A 76 -13.25 -2.33 -21.09
C ILE A 76 -12.31 -3.05 -22.05
N GLU A 77 -11.00 -2.99 -21.79
CA GLU A 77 -10.02 -3.79 -22.52
C GLU A 77 -9.97 -5.19 -21.94
N LEU A 78 -10.28 -6.16 -22.77
CA LEU A 78 -10.22 -7.58 -22.44
C LEU A 78 -8.76 -8.00 -22.23
N ARG A 79 -8.50 -8.93 -21.30
CA ARG A 79 -7.13 -9.36 -21.03
C ARG A 79 -6.46 -9.90 -22.27
N THR A 80 -5.21 -9.52 -22.50
CA THR A 80 -4.47 -9.83 -23.73
C THR A 80 -4.40 -11.33 -23.99
N LEU A 81 -4.92 -11.77 -25.12
CA LEU A 81 -4.65 -13.09 -25.67
C LEU A 81 -3.35 -13.03 -26.47
N TYR A 82 -2.37 -13.82 -26.05
CA TYR A 82 -1.05 -13.84 -26.69
C TYR A 82 -0.94 -15.04 -27.62
N ALA A 83 -0.53 -14.79 -28.85
CA ALA A 83 -0.34 -15.81 -29.84
C ALA A 83 1.06 -16.44 -29.71
N GLY A 84 1.14 -17.70 -29.29
CA GLY A 84 2.39 -18.44 -29.11
C GLY A 84 2.52 -19.11 -27.75
N GLU A 85 3.57 -19.89 -27.55
CA GLU A 85 3.93 -20.47 -26.28
C GLU A 85 4.42 -19.38 -25.32
N ARG A 86 4.10 -19.56 -24.04
CA ARG A 86 4.43 -18.61 -22.99
C ARG A 86 5.28 -19.27 -21.92
N GLU A 87 6.26 -18.54 -21.47
CA GLU A 87 6.91 -18.88 -20.22
C GLU A 87 5.95 -18.59 -19.06
N PRO A 88 5.72 -19.57 -18.17
CA PRO A 88 4.87 -19.37 -17.02
C PRO A 88 5.52 -18.35 -16.08
N VAL A 89 4.78 -17.32 -15.74
CA VAL A 89 5.21 -16.35 -14.72
C VAL A 89 5.19 -17.04 -13.34
N PRO A 90 6.26 -16.98 -12.56
CA PRO A 90 6.28 -17.53 -11.21
C PRO A 90 5.18 -16.92 -10.34
N LYS A 91 4.56 -17.71 -9.47
CA LYS A 91 3.48 -17.24 -8.59
C LYS A 91 3.89 -17.36 -7.12
N PRO A 92 3.56 -16.40 -6.29
CA PRO A 92 2.86 -15.13 -6.63
C PRO A 92 3.77 -14.19 -7.42
N TYR A 93 3.23 -13.51 -8.46
CA TYR A 93 3.98 -12.56 -9.28
C TYR A 93 3.78 -11.09 -8.89
N ILE A 94 3.06 -10.85 -7.81
CA ILE A 94 2.86 -9.51 -7.26
C ILE A 94 3.76 -9.35 -6.04
N ASP A 95 4.66 -8.40 -6.11
CA ASP A 95 5.41 -7.90 -4.96
C ASP A 95 5.22 -6.38 -4.91
N ALA A 96 4.36 -5.93 -4.01
CA ALA A 96 3.88 -4.56 -4.01
C ALA A 96 4.08 -3.83 -2.69
N PRO A 97 5.28 -3.52 -2.28
CA PRO A 97 5.46 -2.44 -1.36
C PRO A 97 5.50 -1.12 -2.14
N GLY A 98 4.47 -0.31 -1.97
CA GLY A 98 4.32 0.93 -2.72
C GLY A 98 3.56 0.75 -4.03
N GLU A 99 4.12 1.20 -5.14
CA GLU A 99 3.48 1.20 -6.46
C GLU A 99 4.09 0.16 -7.42
N MET A 100 5.03 -0.65 -6.97
CA MET A 100 5.75 -1.62 -7.80
C MET A 100 5.15 -3.01 -7.67
N PHE A 101 4.64 -3.58 -8.76
CA PHE A 101 4.24 -4.96 -8.84
C PHE A 101 4.19 -5.49 -10.27
N HIS A 102 4.39 -6.78 -10.41
CA HIS A 102 4.30 -7.46 -11.68
C HIS A 102 2.83 -7.77 -12.00
N VAL A 103 2.17 -6.90 -12.73
CA VAL A 103 0.78 -7.07 -13.21
C VAL A 103 0.70 -7.57 -14.65
N GLY A 104 1.84 -7.73 -15.29
CA GLY A 104 1.95 -8.11 -16.69
C GLY A 104 1.50 -9.54 -16.97
N GLY A 105 1.53 -9.85 -18.21
CA GLY A 105 1.16 -11.15 -18.72
C GLY A 105 -0.22 -11.12 -19.40
N ALA A 106 -0.41 -12.04 -20.32
CA ALA A 106 -1.64 -12.24 -21.01
C ALA A 106 -2.56 -13.14 -20.18
N THR A 107 -3.70 -13.51 -20.72
CA THR A 107 -4.63 -14.42 -20.07
C THR A 107 -4.00 -15.79 -19.79
N GLU A 108 -4.33 -16.38 -18.65
CA GLU A 108 -3.97 -17.76 -18.32
C GLU A 108 -4.93 -18.76 -18.94
N LEU A 109 -6.04 -18.26 -19.51
CA LEU A 109 -7.05 -19.05 -20.17
C LEU A 109 -6.62 -19.42 -21.59
N SER A 110 -7.11 -20.54 -22.11
CA SER A 110 -7.04 -20.83 -23.54
C SER A 110 -7.85 -19.82 -24.35
N ALA A 111 -7.61 -19.73 -25.67
CA ALA A 111 -8.37 -18.83 -26.52
C ALA A 111 -9.89 -19.08 -26.45
N GLU A 112 -10.31 -20.36 -26.41
CA GLU A 112 -11.70 -20.75 -26.25
C GLU A 112 -12.29 -20.36 -24.90
N GLN A 113 -11.56 -20.62 -23.80
CA GLN A 113 -12.00 -20.22 -22.45
C GLN A 113 -12.10 -18.69 -22.33
N ALA A 114 -11.11 -17.95 -22.84
CA ALA A 114 -11.13 -16.49 -22.84
C ALA A 114 -12.31 -15.94 -23.65
N PHE A 115 -12.56 -16.52 -24.83
CA PHE A 115 -13.73 -16.18 -25.64
C PHE A 115 -15.03 -16.39 -24.87
N ASN A 116 -15.21 -17.55 -24.26
CA ASN A 116 -16.40 -17.85 -23.47
C ASN A 116 -16.58 -16.88 -22.30
N GLU A 117 -15.50 -16.52 -21.58
CA GLU A 117 -15.56 -15.54 -20.50
C GLU A 117 -16.01 -14.16 -20.99
N TYR A 118 -15.51 -13.72 -22.11
CA TYR A 118 -15.83 -12.39 -22.64
C TYR A 118 -17.25 -12.31 -23.19
N VAL A 119 -17.75 -13.37 -23.82
CA VAL A 119 -19.16 -13.45 -24.24
C VAL A 119 -20.09 -13.47 -23.02
N LYS A 120 -19.78 -14.25 -21.99
CA LYS A 120 -20.55 -14.26 -20.72
C LYS A 120 -20.57 -12.87 -20.05
N ALA A 121 -19.40 -12.21 -19.99
CA ALA A 121 -19.30 -10.88 -19.42
C ALA A 121 -20.12 -9.85 -20.21
N TRP A 122 -20.04 -9.88 -21.55
CA TRP A 122 -20.83 -9.03 -22.43
C TRP A 122 -22.32 -9.18 -22.18
N TYR A 123 -22.79 -10.41 -22.22
CA TYR A 123 -24.21 -10.72 -22.03
C TYR A 123 -24.70 -10.33 -20.63
N ALA A 124 -23.92 -10.65 -19.59
CA ALA A 124 -24.25 -10.27 -18.21
C ALA A 124 -24.33 -8.74 -18.04
N VAL A 125 -23.36 -7.99 -18.61
CA VAL A 125 -23.37 -6.52 -18.57
C VAL A 125 -24.60 -5.96 -19.29
N LYS A 126 -24.98 -6.48 -20.45
CA LYS A 126 -26.22 -6.09 -21.15
C LYS A 126 -27.46 -6.30 -20.26
N LEU A 127 -27.55 -7.43 -19.58
CA LEU A 127 -28.67 -7.73 -18.68
C LEU A 127 -28.72 -6.81 -17.46
N ILE A 128 -27.61 -6.60 -16.77
CA ILE A 128 -27.58 -5.76 -15.55
C ILE A 128 -27.66 -4.26 -15.84
N SER A 129 -27.28 -3.82 -17.04
CA SER A 129 -27.39 -2.41 -17.44
C SER A 129 -28.85 -1.93 -17.37
N SER A 130 -29.79 -2.71 -17.88
CA SER A 130 -31.22 -2.47 -17.74
C SER A 130 -31.74 -2.93 -16.39
N GLY A 131 -31.51 -4.20 -16.03
CA GLY A 131 -32.10 -4.85 -14.86
C GLY A 131 -31.85 -4.16 -13.53
N TYR A 132 -30.76 -3.45 -13.41
CA TYR A 132 -30.41 -2.66 -12.21
C TYR A 132 -30.25 -1.18 -12.51
N SER A 133 -30.67 -0.72 -13.67
CA SER A 133 -30.61 0.70 -14.09
C SER A 133 -29.19 1.29 -14.01
N LEU A 134 -28.18 0.52 -14.35
CA LEU A 134 -26.78 0.94 -14.26
C LEU A 134 -26.30 1.75 -15.46
N GLY A 135 -27.04 1.70 -16.58
CA GLY A 135 -26.68 2.40 -17.81
C GLY A 135 -27.57 2.00 -18.99
N VAL A 136 -27.21 2.46 -20.17
CA VAL A 136 -27.93 2.08 -21.41
C VAL A 136 -27.27 0.86 -22.07
N GLN A 137 -28.06 0.04 -22.75
CA GLN A 137 -27.62 -1.20 -23.38
C GLN A 137 -26.37 -1.03 -24.27
N GLU A 138 -26.30 0.06 -25.05
CA GLU A 138 -25.22 0.38 -25.97
C GLU A 138 -24.20 1.41 -25.40
N GLY A 139 -24.21 1.65 -24.08
CA GLY A 139 -23.43 2.70 -23.42
C GLY A 139 -21.99 2.36 -23.09
N PHE A 140 -21.43 1.23 -23.56
CA PHE A 140 -20.08 0.76 -23.26
C PHE A 140 -19.46 -0.02 -24.43
N ILE A 141 -18.14 -0.15 -24.41
CA ILE A 141 -17.35 -0.90 -25.41
C ILE A 141 -16.50 -1.94 -24.72
N PHE A 142 -16.45 -3.14 -25.31
CA PHE A 142 -15.39 -4.12 -25.10
C PHE A 142 -14.35 -3.98 -26.21
N ASN A 143 -13.10 -3.84 -25.84
CA ASN A 143 -11.98 -3.73 -26.76
C ASN A 143 -11.07 -4.95 -26.64
N MET A 144 -10.88 -5.70 -27.71
CA MET A 144 -9.96 -6.84 -27.73
C MET A 144 -8.54 -6.41 -27.41
N SER A 145 -7.76 -7.27 -26.80
CA SER A 145 -6.31 -7.07 -26.66
C SER A 145 -5.59 -8.32 -27.18
N LEU A 146 -4.76 -8.15 -28.19
CA LEU A 146 -4.05 -9.23 -28.88
C LEU A 146 -2.55 -8.96 -28.91
N GLY A 147 -1.76 -9.96 -28.54
CA GLY A 147 -0.29 -9.85 -28.54
C GLY A 147 0.38 -10.90 -29.41
N GLY A 148 1.59 -10.60 -29.88
CA GLY A 148 2.42 -11.54 -30.61
C GLY A 148 2.84 -11.08 -32.00
N SER A 149 3.37 -12.01 -32.82
CA SER A 149 3.74 -11.77 -34.21
C SER A 149 2.53 -11.87 -35.18
N LEU A 150 2.64 -11.32 -36.39
CA LEU A 150 1.63 -11.43 -37.41
C LEU A 150 1.26 -12.89 -37.69
N GLU A 151 2.25 -13.79 -37.76
CA GLU A 151 2.01 -15.24 -37.97
C GLU A 151 1.17 -15.82 -36.82
N GLY A 152 1.52 -15.47 -35.57
CA GLY A 152 0.75 -15.90 -34.41
C GLY A 152 -0.67 -15.36 -34.43
N LEU A 153 -0.89 -14.11 -34.81
CA LEU A 153 -2.23 -13.53 -34.95
C LEU A 153 -3.07 -14.22 -36.00
N LYS A 154 -2.46 -14.71 -37.08
CA LYS A 154 -3.12 -15.50 -38.16
C LYS A 154 -3.36 -16.96 -37.77
N SER A 155 -2.89 -17.41 -36.62
CA SER A 155 -3.14 -18.77 -36.14
C SER A 155 -4.64 -19.03 -35.95
N ARG A 156 -5.08 -20.26 -36.30
CA ARG A 156 -6.49 -20.62 -36.22
C ARG A 156 -7.18 -20.32 -34.87
N PRO A 157 -6.56 -20.57 -33.72
CA PRO A 157 -7.20 -20.24 -32.42
C PRO A 157 -7.44 -18.75 -32.24
N VAL A 158 -6.47 -17.89 -32.62
CA VAL A 158 -6.59 -16.45 -32.51
C VAL A 158 -7.54 -15.86 -33.55
N ASP A 159 -7.50 -16.39 -34.76
CA ASP A 159 -8.41 -15.98 -35.82
C ASP A 159 -9.88 -16.30 -35.46
N ASN A 160 -10.14 -17.50 -34.96
CA ASN A 160 -11.46 -17.88 -34.45
C ASN A 160 -11.92 -16.99 -33.30
N PHE A 161 -11.01 -16.62 -32.42
CA PHE A 161 -11.29 -15.67 -31.30
C PHE A 161 -11.71 -14.30 -31.81
N ILE A 162 -10.99 -13.75 -32.81
CA ILE A 162 -11.33 -12.46 -33.43
C ILE A 162 -12.70 -12.51 -34.08
N GLU A 163 -12.91 -13.47 -35.00
CA GLU A 163 -14.18 -13.56 -35.73
C GLU A 163 -15.36 -13.88 -34.79
N GLY A 164 -15.14 -14.72 -33.79
CA GLY A 164 -16.15 -15.02 -32.79
C GLY A 164 -16.56 -13.79 -31.99
N LEU A 165 -15.63 -12.92 -31.57
CA LEU A 165 -15.98 -11.68 -30.84
C LEU A 165 -16.63 -10.64 -31.77
N LYS A 166 -16.36 -10.66 -33.06
CA LYS A 166 -17.08 -9.82 -34.00
C LYS A 166 -18.53 -10.29 -34.19
N SER A 167 -18.81 -11.59 -34.06
CA SER A 167 -20.15 -12.15 -34.12
C SER A 167 -20.24 -13.46 -33.34
N ALA A 168 -20.81 -13.43 -32.15
CA ALA A 168 -20.93 -14.56 -31.24
C ALA A 168 -22.24 -15.37 -31.42
N GLU A 169 -23.18 -14.92 -32.28
CA GLU A 169 -24.58 -15.38 -32.37
C GLU A 169 -24.74 -16.89 -32.45
N TYR A 170 -23.89 -17.58 -33.23
CA TYR A 170 -24.03 -19.01 -33.47
C TYR A 170 -23.18 -19.88 -32.53
N THR A 171 -22.55 -19.31 -31.56
CA THR A 171 -21.68 -20.03 -30.60
C THR A 171 -22.47 -20.73 -29.51
N PRO A 172 -21.97 -21.85 -28.94
CA PRO A 172 -22.64 -22.54 -27.85
C PRO A 172 -22.82 -21.64 -26.62
N ILE A 173 -21.80 -20.83 -26.26
CA ILE A 173 -21.86 -19.95 -25.12
C ILE A 173 -22.91 -18.83 -25.30
N TRP A 174 -23.10 -18.29 -26.50
CA TRP A 174 -24.16 -17.31 -26.74
C TRP A 174 -25.53 -17.91 -26.47
N ARG A 175 -25.77 -19.11 -26.95
CA ARG A 175 -27.03 -19.83 -26.72
C ARG A 175 -27.27 -20.15 -25.25
N GLU A 176 -26.22 -20.53 -24.53
CA GLU A 176 -26.30 -20.70 -23.06
C GLU A 176 -26.77 -19.42 -22.37
N CYS A 177 -26.16 -18.28 -22.71
CA CYS A 177 -26.52 -16.97 -22.14
C CYS A 177 -27.97 -16.58 -22.51
N GLU A 178 -28.37 -16.72 -23.76
CA GLU A 178 -29.72 -16.39 -24.23
C GLU A 178 -30.79 -17.28 -23.58
N ASN A 179 -30.55 -18.58 -23.50
CA ASN A 179 -31.49 -19.53 -22.90
C ASN A 179 -31.69 -19.20 -21.42
N TRP A 180 -30.59 -18.90 -20.69
CA TRP A 180 -30.69 -18.49 -19.29
C TRP A 180 -31.49 -17.19 -19.17
N ALA A 181 -31.20 -16.18 -19.96
CA ALA A 181 -31.90 -14.89 -19.91
C ALA A 181 -33.41 -15.04 -20.17
N ARG A 182 -33.82 -15.82 -21.19
CA ARG A 182 -35.22 -16.09 -21.50
C ARG A 182 -35.95 -16.86 -20.38
N ALA A 183 -35.26 -17.79 -19.74
CA ALA A 183 -35.83 -18.57 -18.63
C ALA A 183 -35.98 -17.74 -17.33
N HIS A 184 -35.22 -16.65 -17.17
CA HIS A 184 -35.14 -15.88 -15.92
C HIS A 184 -35.48 -14.39 -16.07
N MET A 185 -36.28 -14.02 -17.09
CA MET A 185 -36.71 -12.61 -17.34
C MET A 185 -37.34 -11.94 -16.10
N ASN A 186 -38.00 -12.71 -15.26
CA ASN A 186 -38.64 -12.22 -14.03
C ASN A 186 -37.68 -11.79 -12.92
N LEU A 187 -36.39 -12.06 -13.05
CA LEU A 187 -35.38 -11.69 -12.05
C LEU A 187 -34.79 -10.29 -12.24
N LEU A 188 -35.01 -9.68 -13.40
CA LEU A 188 -34.39 -8.42 -13.79
C LEU A 188 -35.43 -7.44 -14.36
N ASP A 189 -35.55 -6.29 -13.77
CA ASP A 189 -36.52 -5.27 -14.19
C ASP A 189 -36.20 -4.75 -15.60
N GLY A 190 -37.23 -4.59 -16.44
CA GLY A 190 -37.09 -4.05 -17.78
C GLY A 190 -36.35 -4.98 -18.79
N VAL A 191 -36.13 -6.26 -18.42
CA VAL A 191 -35.57 -7.27 -19.30
C VAL A 191 -36.70 -8.20 -19.77
N ASP A 192 -37.20 -8.00 -20.95
CA ASP A 192 -38.22 -8.83 -21.59
C ASP A 192 -37.67 -9.56 -22.84
N GLY A 193 -38.54 -10.30 -23.49
CA GLY A 193 -38.18 -11.05 -24.71
C GLY A 193 -37.69 -10.16 -25.87
N SER A 194 -38.22 -8.93 -25.97
CA SER A 194 -37.77 -7.96 -26.98
C SER A 194 -36.38 -7.45 -26.66
N TYR A 195 -36.18 -7.05 -25.40
CA TYR A 195 -34.87 -6.60 -24.93
C TYR A 195 -33.78 -7.65 -25.18
N ILE A 196 -34.06 -8.92 -24.86
CA ILE A 196 -33.12 -10.04 -25.09
C ILE A 196 -32.80 -10.21 -26.58
N SER A 197 -33.82 -10.10 -27.44
CA SER A 197 -33.61 -10.26 -28.91
C SER A 197 -32.82 -9.10 -29.52
N ASP A 198 -32.82 -7.92 -28.86
CA ASP A 198 -32.09 -6.73 -29.32
C ASP A 198 -30.64 -6.70 -28.82
N ILE A 199 -30.20 -7.68 -28.00
CA ILE A 199 -28.80 -7.75 -27.53
C ILE A 199 -27.91 -8.07 -28.74
N SER A 200 -27.01 -7.16 -29.07
CA SER A 200 -26.05 -7.34 -30.19
C SER A 200 -25.08 -8.49 -29.91
N ALA A 201 -24.95 -9.39 -30.86
CA ALA A 201 -23.96 -10.46 -30.86
C ALA A 201 -22.53 -10.00 -31.24
N GLY A 202 -22.37 -8.75 -31.68
CA GLY A 202 -21.10 -8.11 -31.87
C GLY A 202 -20.50 -7.66 -30.54
N VAL A 203 -19.61 -8.48 -29.99
CA VAL A 203 -18.98 -8.24 -28.68
C VAL A 203 -17.89 -7.19 -28.79
N SER A 204 -17.12 -7.22 -29.87
CA SER A 204 -16.05 -6.24 -30.10
C SER A 204 -15.70 -6.08 -31.58
N ASP A 205 -15.55 -4.83 -32.02
CA ASP A 205 -15.10 -4.41 -33.34
C ASP A 205 -13.78 -3.62 -33.30
N SER A 206 -13.10 -3.65 -32.14
CA SER A 206 -11.87 -2.90 -31.91
C SER A 206 -10.81 -3.74 -31.20
N VAL A 207 -9.55 -3.34 -31.35
CA VAL A 207 -8.42 -4.08 -30.80
C VAL A 207 -7.29 -3.17 -30.34
N THR A 208 -6.67 -3.50 -29.22
CA THR A 208 -5.33 -3.02 -28.84
C THR A 208 -4.32 -4.11 -29.23
N TYR A 209 -3.47 -3.83 -30.21
CA TYR A 209 -2.36 -4.70 -30.58
C TYR A 209 -1.17 -4.46 -29.63
N VAL A 210 -0.66 -5.55 -29.05
CA VAL A 210 0.47 -5.55 -28.13
C VAL A 210 1.68 -6.18 -28.83
N PRO A 211 2.62 -5.37 -29.35
CA PRO A 211 3.84 -5.89 -29.96
C PRO A 211 4.65 -6.73 -28.97
N ARG A 212 5.38 -7.71 -29.46
CA ARG A 212 6.37 -8.41 -28.64
C ARG A 212 7.54 -7.48 -28.32
N PRO A 213 8.22 -7.63 -27.18
CA PRO A 213 9.41 -6.86 -26.88
C PRO A 213 10.47 -6.98 -27.99
N GLY A 214 11.02 -5.84 -28.42
CA GLY A 214 12.01 -5.79 -29.50
C GLY A 214 11.48 -6.03 -30.91
N ALA A 215 10.17 -5.94 -31.13
CA ALA A 215 9.60 -5.95 -32.48
C ALA A 215 9.98 -4.69 -33.27
N THR A 216 10.35 -4.86 -34.55
CA THR A 216 10.67 -3.73 -35.43
C THR A 216 9.42 -2.95 -35.86
N ALA A 217 9.60 -1.73 -36.35
CA ALA A 217 8.50 -0.92 -36.86
C ALA A 217 7.76 -1.65 -38.01
N GLU A 218 8.48 -2.36 -38.89
CA GLU A 218 7.92 -3.10 -40.02
C GLU A 218 7.07 -4.28 -39.52
N GLU A 219 7.52 -5.02 -38.51
CA GLU A 219 6.75 -6.12 -37.93
C GLU A 219 5.46 -5.61 -37.27
N ILE A 220 5.55 -4.48 -36.56
CA ILE A 220 4.40 -3.85 -35.91
C ILE A 220 3.41 -3.33 -36.96
N GLU A 221 3.91 -2.66 -38.00
CA GLU A 221 3.10 -2.15 -39.09
C GLU A 221 2.37 -3.27 -39.83
N ALA A 222 3.06 -4.34 -40.18
CA ALA A 222 2.47 -5.49 -40.86
C ALA A 222 1.32 -6.13 -40.09
N ALA A 223 1.49 -6.27 -38.77
CA ALA A 223 0.45 -6.81 -37.88
C ALA A 223 -0.75 -5.85 -37.75
N ALA A 224 -0.49 -4.58 -37.49
CA ALA A 224 -1.55 -3.56 -37.36
C ALA A 224 -2.29 -3.36 -38.71
N ALA A 225 -1.57 -3.32 -39.82
CA ALA A 225 -2.18 -3.20 -41.16
C ALA A 225 -3.08 -4.41 -41.51
N TRP A 226 -2.73 -5.62 -41.08
CA TRP A 226 -3.58 -6.80 -41.20
C TRP A 226 -4.87 -6.68 -40.37
N LEU A 227 -4.78 -6.20 -39.12
CA LEU A 227 -5.94 -5.98 -38.25
C LEU A 227 -6.88 -4.92 -38.82
N ILE A 228 -6.35 -3.82 -39.34
CA ILE A 228 -7.13 -2.74 -39.96
C ILE A 228 -7.68 -3.17 -41.35
N GLY A 229 -6.82 -3.70 -42.21
CA GLY A 229 -7.15 -3.96 -43.64
C GLY A 229 -7.99 -5.20 -43.84
N GLU A 230 -7.57 -6.33 -43.27
CA GLU A 230 -8.24 -7.64 -43.49
C GLU A 230 -9.30 -7.90 -42.39
N LYS A 231 -8.99 -7.65 -41.11
CA LYS A 231 -9.94 -7.91 -40.03
C LYS A 231 -10.94 -6.78 -39.82
N ARG A 232 -10.69 -5.61 -40.39
CA ARG A 232 -11.62 -4.46 -40.35
C ARG A 232 -11.91 -4.00 -38.93
N LEU A 233 -10.86 -3.90 -38.08
CA LEU A 233 -10.96 -3.51 -36.70
C LEU A 233 -10.44 -2.09 -36.48
N HIS A 234 -11.14 -1.28 -35.69
CA HIS A 234 -10.56 -0.09 -35.06
C HIS A 234 -9.34 -0.53 -34.23
N THR A 235 -8.19 0.13 -34.38
CA THR A 235 -6.93 -0.42 -33.86
C THR A 235 -6.15 0.62 -33.07
N PHE A 236 -5.81 0.27 -31.82
CA PHE A 236 -4.73 0.91 -31.08
C PHE A 236 -3.46 0.04 -31.12
N VAL A 237 -2.31 0.67 -31.32
CA VAL A 237 -1.01 0.02 -31.12
C VAL A 237 -0.48 0.42 -29.73
N ARG A 238 -0.21 -0.58 -28.89
CA ARG A 238 0.41 -0.34 -27.61
C ARG A 238 1.86 0.08 -27.77
N ILE A 239 2.24 1.14 -27.10
CA ILE A 239 3.58 1.68 -27.04
C ILE A 239 4.07 1.79 -25.60
N GLU A 240 5.37 1.75 -25.41
CA GLU A 240 6.01 1.73 -24.10
C GLU A 240 6.86 2.99 -23.87
N PRO A 241 7.09 3.37 -22.61
CA PRO A 241 7.87 4.55 -22.26
C PRO A 241 9.32 4.54 -22.73
N THR A 242 9.86 3.37 -23.10
CA THR A 242 11.21 3.22 -23.66
C THR A 242 11.45 4.09 -24.91
N MET A 243 10.38 4.47 -25.62
CA MET A 243 10.42 5.42 -26.75
C MET A 243 10.92 6.83 -26.41
N LEU A 244 10.98 7.21 -25.13
CA LEU A 244 11.62 8.45 -24.69
C LEU A 244 13.15 8.39 -24.66
N GLY A 245 13.72 7.17 -24.85
CA GLY A 245 15.12 6.87 -24.72
C GLY A 245 15.59 6.76 -23.27
N TYR A 246 16.72 6.10 -23.06
CA TYR A 246 17.27 5.80 -21.73
C TYR A 246 17.46 7.05 -20.86
N TYR A 247 18.10 8.09 -21.41
CA TYR A 247 18.42 9.30 -20.63
C TYR A 247 17.17 10.13 -20.31
N GLY A 248 16.17 10.16 -21.19
CA GLY A 248 14.90 10.83 -20.93
C GLY A 248 14.15 10.17 -19.77
N VAL A 249 14.00 8.87 -19.81
CA VAL A 249 13.33 8.11 -18.73
C VAL A 249 14.11 8.21 -17.42
N ARG A 250 15.45 8.06 -17.46
CA ARG A 250 16.29 8.16 -16.27
C ARG A 250 16.16 9.54 -15.59
N GLY A 251 16.23 10.62 -16.37
CA GLY A 251 16.09 11.97 -15.83
C GLY A 251 14.75 12.20 -15.13
N ILE A 252 13.65 11.72 -15.71
CA ILE A 252 12.32 11.84 -15.09
C ILE A 252 12.24 11.02 -13.80
N LEU A 253 12.76 9.81 -13.80
CA LEU A 253 12.79 8.96 -12.61
C LEU A 253 13.66 9.56 -11.49
N ASP A 254 14.77 10.19 -11.82
CA ASP A 254 15.63 10.87 -10.86
C ASP A 254 14.93 12.07 -10.21
N ILE A 255 14.19 12.88 -11.00
CA ILE A 255 13.33 13.95 -10.48
C ILE A 255 12.26 13.38 -9.53
N GLY A 256 11.73 12.20 -9.86
CA GLY A 256 10.77 11.46 -9.04
C GLY A 256 11.37 10.84 -7.77
N GLY A 257 12.70 10.84 -7.60
CA GLY A 257 13.39 10.21 -6.48
C GLY A 257 13.54 8.68 -6.61
N TYR A 258 13.48 8.13 -7.83
CA TYR A 258 13.63 6.71 -8.15
C TYR A 258 15.05 6.36 -8.62
N GLY A 259 16.07 7.02 -8.07
CA GLY A 259 17.48 6.80 -8.43
C GLY A 259 18.00 5.41 -8.08
N ASP A 260 17.33 4.70 -7.17
CA ASP A 260 17.62 3.34 -6.74
C ASP A 260 17.20 2.25 -7.74
N LEU A 261 16.38 2.60 -8.73
CA LEU A 261 15.95 1.67 -9.77
C LEU A 261 16.99 1.56 -10.88
N GLU A 262 17.34 0.36 -11.26
CA GLU A 262 18.23 0.10 -12.40
C GLU A 262 17.41 -0.11 -13.67
N LEU A 263 17.85 0.53 -14.76
CA LEU A 263 17.27 0.40 -16.09
C LEU A 263 18.27 -0.34 -17.00
N GLU A 264 17.77 -1.29 -17.78
CA GLU A 264 18.59 -1.99 -18.79
C GLU A 264 18.69 -1.14 -20.06
N LYS A 265 19.83 -0.50 -20.29
CA LYS A 265 20.05 0.37 -21.44
C LYS A 265 19.83 -0.35 -22.78
N GLU A 266 20.29 -1.60 -22.88
CA GLU A 266 20.17 -2.43 -24.08
C GLU A 266 18.72 -2.64 -24.52
N ARG A 267 17.78 -2.61 -23.56
CA ARG A 267 16.37 -2.71 -23.88
C ARG A 267 15.85 -1.46 -24.59
N PHE A 268 16.29 -0.26 -24.15
CA PHE A 268 15.92 0.98 -24.80
C PHE A 268 16.44 1.07 -26.22
N ASP A 269 17.64 0.53 -26.45
CA ASP A 269 18.26 0.54 -27.76
C ASP A 269 17.59 -0.48 -28.73
N ARG A 270 16.99 -1.54 -28.20
CA ARG A 270 16.32 -2.61 -28.96
C ARG A 270 14.83 -2.34 -29.23
N ASP A 271 14.15 -1.66 -28.33
CA ASP A 271 12.72 -1.38 -28.43
C ASP A 271 12.44 -0.33 -29.52
N LEU A 272 11.18 -0.20 -29.94
CA LEU A 272 10.72 0.71 -30.99
C LEU A 272 11.23 2.14 -30.75
N GLN A 273 11.96 2.69 -31.73
CA GLN A 273 12.45 4.05 -31.67
C GLN A 273 11.39 5.06 -32.13
N PHE A 274 11.44 6.28 -31.58
CA PHE A 274 10.40 7.28 -31.81
C PHE A 274 10.26 7.70 -33.30
N ASP A 275 11.38 7.89 -33.99
CA ASP A 275 11.37 8.33 -35.40
C ASP A 275 10.80 7.27 -36.34
N ASP A 276 11.12 5.98 -36.11
CA ASP A 276 10.56 4.86 -36.85
C ASP A 276 9.06 4.74 -36.60
N ALA A 277 8.65 4.89 -35.33
CA ALA A 277 7.25 4.87 -34.93
C ALA A 277 6.43 5.97 -35.59
N LYS A 278 6.96 7.19 -35.65
CA LYS A 278 6.28 8.34 -36.25
C LYS A 278 5.87 8.07 -37.71
N ALA A 279 6.80 7.59 -38.53
CA ALA A 279 6.54 7.27 -39.94
C ALA A 279 5.50 6.14 -40.07
N MET A 280 5.60 5.11 -39.27
CA MET A 280 4.67 3.98 -39.22
C MET A 280 3.25 4.45 -38.83
N PHE A 281 3.10 5.26 -37.79
CA PHE A 281 1.78 5.72 -37.34
C PHE A 281 1.05 6.53 -38.39
N LEU A 282 1.75 7.41 -39.16
CA LEU A 282 1.16 8.15 -40.26
C LEU A 282 0.61 7.22 -41.36
N ARG A 283 1.34 6.16 -41.71
CA ARG A 283 0.88 5.18 -42.70
C ARG A 283 -0.33 4.39 -42.21
N LEU A 284 -0.31 3.96 -40.96
CA LEU A 284 -1.41 3.21 -40.35
C LEU A 284 -2.67 4.08 -40.19
N GLN A 285 -2.52 5.38 -39.84
CA GLN A 285 -3.64 6.30 -39.77
C GLN A 285 -4.28 6.49 -41.16
N SER A 286 -3.47 6.71 -42.21
CA SER A 286 -3.96 6.83 -43.58
C SER A 286 -4.67 5.55 -44.04
N LEU A 287 -4.17 4.37 -43.67
CA LEU A 287 -4.81 3.09 -43.98
C LEU A 287 -6.17 3.00 -43.29
N ALA A 288 -6.25 3.30 -41.98
CA ALA A 288 -7.48 3.26 -41.21
C ALA A 288 -8.53 4.23 -41.78
N ASP A 289 -8.15 5.47 -42.09
CA ASP A 289 -9.02 6.48 -42.72
C ASP A 289 -9.60 5.97 -44.05
N SER A 290 -8.76 5.32 -44.88
CA SER A 290 -9.20 4.72 -46.16
C SER A 290 -10.24 3.61 -45.98
N ARG A 291 -10.27 3.01 -44.80
CA ARG A 291 -11.19 1.92 -44.41
C ARG A 291 -12.36 2.41 -43.55
N ARG A 292 -12.43 3.73 -43.24
CA ARG A 292 -13.40 4.33 -42.31
C ARG A 292 -13.32 3.74 -40.90
N LEU A 293 -12.10 3.45 -40.46
CA LEU A 293 -11.79 2.95 -39.13
C LEU A 293 -10.95 3.99 -38.38
N GLU A 294 -10.97 3.92 -37.06
CA GLU A 294 -10.11 4.75 -36.22
C GLU A 294 -8.80 4.03 -35.91
N PHE A 295 -7.71 4.78 -35.98
CA PHE A 295 -6.38 4.35 -35.55
C PHE A 295 -5.87 5.26 -34.44
N GLY A 296 -5.09 4.74 -33.52
CA GLY A 296 -4.42 5.51 -32.49
C GLY A 296 -3.35 4.69 -31.78
N VAL A 297 -2.78 5.28 -30.75
CA VAL A 297 -1.80 4.61 -29.91
C VAL A 297 -2.31 4.44 -28.49
N LYS A 298 -1.89 3.38 -27.84
CA LYS A 298 -2.15 3.10 -26.44
C LYS A 298 -0.87 3.26 -25.64
N ILE A 299 -0.79 4.30 -24.84
CA ILE A 299 0.29 4.42 -23.87
C ILE A 299 -0.06 3.57 -22.67
N ALA A 300 0.63 2.47 -22.53
CA ALA A 300 0.39 1.50 -21.48
C ALA A 300 1.68 0.76 -21.15
N GLY A 301 1.68 0.03 -20.05
CA GLY A 301 2.73 -0.89 -19.71
C GLY A 301 3.38 -0.61 -18.39
N GLY A 302 4.27 -1.52 -18.03
CA GLY A 302 5.22 -1.35 -16.95
C GLY A 302 6.58 -1.09 -17.55
N LEU A 303 7.35 -0.23 -16.94
CA LEU A 303 8.75 -0.08 -17.26
C LEU A 303 9.53 -1.17 -16.52
N PRO A 304 10.26 -2.06 -17.22
CA PRO A 304 11.11 -3.04 -16.56
C PRO A 304 12.21 -2.36 -15.78
N VAL A 305 12.35 -2.73 -14.53
CA VAL A 305 13.33 -2.19 -13.61
C VAL A 305 13.91 -3.31 -12.76
N ARG A 306 15.18 -3.16 -12.41
CA ARG A 306 15.81 -3.93 -11.33
C ARG A 306 15.95 -3.03 -10.12
N LYS A 307 15.63 -3.54 -8.96
CA LYS A 307 15.81 -2.82 -7.70
C LYS A 307 16.98 -3.43 -6.96
N ARG A 308 17.84 -2.59 -6.38
CA ARG A 308 18.86 -3.05 -5.45
C ARG A 308 18.19 -3.48 -4.15
N GLY A 309 18.30 -4.76 -3.78
CA GLY A 309 17.81 -5.32 -2.52
C GLY A 309 16.63 -6.29 -2.70
N ASP A 310 15.99 -6.67 -1.61
CA ASP A 310 14.94 -7.71 -1.44
C ASP A 310 13.84 -7.75 -2.53
N LEU A 311 14.11 -8.31 -3.68
CA LEU A 311 13.09 -8.62 -4.68
C LEU A 311 12.81 -10.13 -4.70
N LEU A 312 11.53 -10.48 -4.85
CA LEU A 312 11.12 -11.86 -5.14
C LEU A 312 11.58 -12.31 -6.54
N TYR A 313 11.93 -11.36 -7.41
CA TYR A 313 12.32 -11.57 -8.81
C TYR A 313 13.43 -10.58 -9.20
N ASP A 314 14.32 -11.00 -10.08
CA ASP A 314 15.43 -10.19 -10.59
C ASP A 314 14.94 -8.97 -11.39
N GLU A 315 13.79 -9.07 -12.02
CA GLU A 315 13.16 -8.01 -12.82
C GLU A 315 11.70 -7.80 -12.39
N MET A 316 11.31 -6.53 -12.26
CA MET A 316 9.94 -6.12 -11.97
C MET A 316 9.47 -5.07 -12.95
N LEU A 317 8.15 -4.87 -13.00
CA LEU A 317 7.56 -3.77 -13.76
C LEU A 317 7.21 -2.61 -12.82
N LEU A 318 7.83 -1.46 -13.02
CA LEU A 318 7.37 -0.20 -12.43
C LEU A 318 6.04 0.17 -13.10
N THR A 319 5.00 0.34 -12.29
CA THR A 319 3.63 0.64 -12.74
C THR A 319 2.96 1.67 -11.83
N GLY A 320 1.72 2.01 -12.13
CA GLY A 320 0.93 2.91 -11.30
C GLY A 320 1.42 4.35 -11.31
N LYS A 321 1.24 5.04 -10.20
CA LYS A 321 1.52 6.48 -10.10
C LYS A 321 2.97 6.86 -10.37
N ALA A 322 3.91 6.01 -9.97
CA ALA A 322 5.33 6.24 -10.20
C ALA A 322 5.68 6.36 -11.70
N LEU A 323 4.91 5.68 -12.55
CA LEU A 323 5.11 5.70 -14.00
C LEU A 323 4.45 6.92 -14.67
N PHE A 324 3.49 7.59 -14.03
CA PHE A 324 2.71 8.66 -14.63
C PHE A 324 3.57 9.78 -15.24
N PRO A 325 4.59 10.34 -14.57
CA PRO A 325 5.42 11.41 -15.19
C PRO A 325 6.11 10.95 -16.48
N VAL A 326 6.59 9.70 -16.52
CA VAL A 326 7.29 9.15 -17.69
C VAL A 326 6.32 8.93 -18.86
N THR A 327 5.17 8.31 -18.60
CA THR A 327 4.17 8.02 -19.63
C THR A 327 3.49 9.29 -20.12
N PHE A 328 3.32 10.29 -19.25
CA PHE A 328 2.74 11.56 -19.64
C PHE A 328 3.69 12.36 -20.54
N ALA A 329 4.98 12.39 -20.25
CA ALA A 329 5.98 12.98 -21.15
C ALA A 329 5.97 12.33 -22.54
N LEU A 330 5.72 11.02 -22.63
CA LEU A 330 5.53 10.35 -23.92
C LEU A 330 4.24 10.81 -24.61
N ALA A 331 3.13 10.96 -23.88
CA ALA A 331 1.87 11.46 -24.42
C ALA A 331 1.99 12.87 -24.98
N GLU A 332 2.67 13.75 -24.24
CA GLU A 332 2.93 15.13 -24.65
C GLU A 332 3.81 15.18 -25.91
N LYS A 333 4.89 14.39 -25.95
CA LYS A 333 5.76 14.28 -27.13
C LYS A 333 4.98 13.83 -28.37
N ILE A 334 4.12 12.81 -28.22
CA ILE A 334 3.27 12.35 -29.35
C ILE A 334 2.29 13.43 -29.76
N ALA A 335 1.59 14.05 -28.81
CA ALA A 335 0.63 15.09 -29.12
C ALA A 335 1.29 16.28 -29.88
N GLY A 336 2.48 16.70 -29.43
CA GLY A 336 3.25 17.75 -30.11
C GLY A 336 3.65 17.37 -31.54
N GLU A 337 4.21 16.16 -31.74
CA GLU A 337 4.70 15.70 -33.03
C GLU A 337 3.59 15.47 -34.08
N PHE A 338 2.37 15.12 -33.65
CA PHE A 338 1.22 14.90 -34.50
C PHE A 338 0.22 16.07 -34.46
N GLY A 339 0.58 17.22 -33.86
CA GLY A 339 -0.29 18.39 -33.76
C GLY A 339 -1.64 18.08 -33.12
N GLY A 340 -1.67 17.14 -32.17
CA GLY A 340 -2.88 16.66 -31.52
C GLY A 340 -3.76 15.71 -32.34
N GLY A 341 -3.44 15.46 -33.61
CA GLY A 341 -4.32 14.70 -34.52
C GLY A 341 -4.32 13.21 -34.33
N LEU A 342 -3.32 12.62 -33.69
CA LEU A 342 -3.29 11.19 -33.38
C LEU A 342 -4.00 10.91 -32.07
N ARG A 343 -4.95 9.99 -32.07
CA ARG A 343 -5.68 9.57 -30.86
C ARG A 343 -4.76 8.82 -29.89
N VAL A 344 -4.79 9.21 -28.62
CA VAL A 344 -4.05 8.55 -27.54
C VAL A 344 -5.03 7.96 -26.54
N SER A 345 -5.04 6.63 -26.40
CA SER A 345 -5.62 5.93 -25.25
C SER A 345 -4.58 5.81 -24.15
N TYR A 346 -4.96 6.01 -22.91
CA TYR A 346 -4.01 6.17 -21.80
C TYR A 346 -4.22 5.18 -20.65
N ALA A 347 -3.14 4.48 -20.26
CA ALA A 347 -3.11 3.57 -19.09
C ALA A 347 -1.80 3.71 -18.29
N GLY A 348 -1.19 4.86 -18.32
CA GLY A 348 0.15 5.14 -17.80
C GLY A 348 0.18 5.65 -16.37
N GLY A 349 -0.63 5.10 -15.45
CA GLY A 349 -0.59 5.51 -14.04
C GLY A 349 -1.47 6.71 -13.69
N ALA A 350 -2.42 7.08 -14.56
CA ALA A 350 -3.46 8.07 -14.23
C ALA A 350 -4.23 7.69 -12.95
N ASP A 351 -4.72 8.68 -12.25
CA ASP A 351 -5.50 8.53 -11.03
C ASP A 351 -6.66 9.53 -10.97
N ILE A 352 -7.31 9.64 -9.82
CA ILE A 352 -8.44 10.55 -9.61
C ILE A 352 -8.09 12.04 -9.85
N ALA A 353 -6.84 12.44 -9.63
CA ALA A 353 -6.42 13.83 -9.81
C ALA A 353 -6.20 14.19 -11.29
N THR A 354 -5.84 13.19 -12.11
CA THR A 354 -5.47 13.42 -13.51
C THR A 354 -6.49 12.96 -14.53
N ALA A 355 -7.39 12.01 -14.17
CA ALA A 355 -8.32 11.43 -15.13
C ALA A 355 -9.23 12.47 -15.84
N ALA A 356 -9.78 13.43 -15.07
CA ALA A 356 -10.62 14.49 -15.63
C ALA A 356 -9.81 15.43 -16.53
N LYS A 357 -8.61 15.84 -16.12
CA LYS A 357 -7.70 16.70 -16.89
C LYS A 357 -7.26 16.05 -18.19
N LEU A 358 -6.93 14.75 -18.17
CA LEU A 358 -6.61 13.98 -19.38
C LEU A 358 -7.79 13.97 -20.35
N PHE A 359 -9.00 13.76 -19.83
CA PHE A 359 -10.21 13.77 -20.65
C PHE A 359 -10.45 15.15 -21.30
N GLU A 360 -10.37 16.23 -20.52
CA GLU A 360 -10.55 17.61 -21.00
C GLU A 360 -9.48 17.98 -22.02
N ALA A 361 -8.24 17.52 -21.83
CA ALA A 361 -7.14 17.71 -22.79
C ALA A 361 -7.26 16.87 -24.06
N GLY A 362 -8.26 16.01 -24.21
CA GLY A 362 -8.45 15.14 -25.38
C GLY A 362 -7.69 13.82 -25.33
N VAL A 363 -7.06 13.47 -24.19
CA VAL A 363 -6.33 12.19 -24.02
C VAL A 363 -7.28 11.16 -23.41
N TRP A 364 -7.94 10.38 -24.27
CA TRP A 364 -8.90 9.34 -23.85
C TRP A 364 -9.17 8.31 -24.96
N PRO A 365 -9.60 7.06 -24.67
CA PRO A 365 -10.02 6.50 -23.37
C PRO A 365 -8.91 6.42 -22.32
N VAL A 366 -9.29 6.62 -21.02
CA VAL A 366 -8.38 6.44 -19.88
C VAL A 366 -8.72 5.15 -19.17
N THR A 367 -7.75 4.26 -19.02
CA THR A 367 -7.97 2.94 -18.39
C THR A 367 -7.01 2.68 -17.25
N PHE A 368 -7.43 1.84 -16.30
CA PHE A 368 -6.73 1.57 -15.07
C PHE A 368 -6.46 0.07 -14.91
N ALA A 369 -5.25 -0.28 -14.46
CA ALA A 369 -4.89 -1.65 -14.07
C ALA A 369 -4.47 -1.71 -12.60
N SER A 370 -3.32 -1.13 -12.27
CA SER A 370 -2.75 -1.15 -10.91
C SER A 370 -3.69 -0.58 -9.86
N GLU A 371 -4.41 0.47 -10.20
CA GLU A 371 -5.35 1.14 -9.31
C GLU A 371 -6.50 0.20 -8.89
N LEU A 372 -6.89 -0.72 -9.77
CA LEU A 372 -7.96 -1.69 -9.52
C LEU A 372 -7.53 -2.91 -8.71
N MET A 373 -6.24 -3.06 -8.45
CA MET A 373 -5.68 -4.15 -7.63
C MET A 373 -5.34 -3.69 -6.21
N LYS A 374 -5.67 -2.45 -5.84
CA LYS A 374 -5.48 -1.89 -4.50
C LYS A 374 -6.76 -1.99 -3.67
N PRO A 375 -6.67 -2.04 -2.33
CA PRO A 375 -7.86 -1.97 -1.48
C PRO A 375 -8.78 -0.80 -1.83
N GLY A 376 -10.09 -1.05 -1.86
CA GLY A 376 -11.10 -0.04 -2.20
C GLY A 376 -11.16 0.40 -3.66
N ALA A 377 -10.57 -0.36 -4.57
CA ALA A 377 -10.39 -0.04 -5.98
C ALA A 377 -11.66 0.39 -6.71
N HIS A 378 -12.76 -0.33 -6.54
CA HIS A 378 -14.01 -0.08 -7.25
C HIS A 378 -14.69 1.22 -6.81
N LEU A 379 -14.57 1.60 -5.54
CA LEU A 379 -15.06 2.89 -5.06
C LEU A 379 -14.26 4.06 -5.65
N ARG A 380 -12.95 3.88 -5.86
CA ARG A 380 -12.13 4.87 -6.58
C ARG A 380 -12.48 4.96 -8.06
N LEU A 381 -12.71 3.82 -8.71
CA LEU A 381 -13.14 3.82 -10.10
C LEU A 381 -14.45 4.58 -10.29
N LYS A 382 -15.43 4.34 -9.39
CA LYS A 382 -16.67 5.11 -9.38
C LYS A 382 -16.41 6.60 -9.17
N GLN A 383 -15.57 6.97 -8.22
CA GLN A 383 -15.22 8.36 -7.95
C GLN A 383 -14.58 9.04 -9.19
N ILE A 384 -13.74 8.31 -9.93
CA ILE A 384 -13.15 8.78 -11.18
C ILE A 384 -14.21 8.95 -12.27
N ALA A 385 -15.09 7.95 -12.45
CA ALA A 385 -16.18 8.02 -13.42
C ALA A 385 -17.14 9.18 -13.12
N ASP A 386 -17.48 9.38 -11.83
CA ASP A 386 -18.29 10.52 -11.36
C ASP A 386 -17.60 11.88 -11.61
N ALA A 387 -16.26 11.94 -11.48
CA ALA A 387 -15.52 13.17 -11.76
C ALA A 387 -15.53 13.51 -13.25
N VAL A 388 -15.24 12.53 -14.11
CA VAL A 388 -15.22 12.71 -15.58
C VAL A 388 -16.64 13.00 -16.14
N SER A 389 -17.67 12.40 -15.57
CA SER A 389 -19.06 12.67 -16.02
C SER A 389 -19.55 14.09 -15.73
N ARG A 390 -18.84 14.84 -14.89
CA ARG A 390 -19.10 16.27 -14.61
C ARG A 390 -18.38 17.23 -15.54
N CYS A 391 -17.38 16.73 -16.30
CA CYS A 391 -16.68 17.54 -17.29
C CYS A 391 -17.59 17.88 -18.46
N ASP A 392 -17.39 19.05 -19.04
CA ASP A 392 -18.06 19.43 -20.28
C ASP A 392 -17.59 18.51 -21.42
N TYR A 393 -18.58 17.98 -22.13
CA TYR A 393 -18.31 17.09 -23.24
C TYR A 393 -18.11 17.86 -24.54
N ALA A 394 -17.00 17.61 -25.20
CA ALA A 394 -16.76 17.96 -26.60
C ALA A 394 -16.53 16.68 -27.44
N GLN A 395 -16.97 16.70 -28.71
CA GLN A 395 -16.56 15.67 -29.64
C GLN A 395 -15.01 15.67 -29.76
N PHE A 396 -14.39 14.50 -29.89
CA PHE A 396 -12.94 14.45 -30.09
C PHE A 396 -12.57 15.28 -31.35
N SER A 397 -11.82 16.33 -31.13
CA SER A 397 -11.33 17.27 -32.17
C SER A 397 -9.79 17.29 -32.20
N GLY A 398 -9.14 16.38 -31.51
CA GLY A 398 -7.71 16.32 -31.27
C GLY A 398 -7.34 16.48 -29.80
N ILE A 399 -6.06 16.33 -29.51
CA ILE A 399 -5.49 16.60 -28.19
C ILE A 399 -5.14 18.08 -28.11
N PHE A 400 -5.59 18.77 -27.07
CA PHE A 400 -5.29 20.20 -26.84
C PHE A 400 -3.88 20.33 -26.24
N THR A 401 -2.89 20.53 -27.10
CA THR A 401 -1.48 20.60 -26.70
C THR A 401 -1.18 21.78 -25.76
N SER A 402 -2.02 22.84 -25.76
CA SER A 402 -1.92 23.97 -24.83
C SER A 402 -2.13 23.61 -23.36
N ASP A 403 -2.87 22.53 -23.10
CA ASP A 403 -3.30 22.15 -21.74
C ASP A 403 -2.33 21.15 -21.10
N LEU A 404 -1.48 20.50 -21.90
CA LEU A 404 -0.57 19.46 -21.44
C LEU A 404 0.54 19.97 -20.51
N PRO A 405 1.16 21.16 -20.71
CA PRO A 405 2.25 21.64 -19.85
C PRO A 405 1.84 21.83 -18.38
N GLU A 406 0.57 22.15 -18.09
CA GLU A 406 0.09 22.26 -16.71
C GLU A 406 0.04 20.89 -16.03
N ILE A 407 -0.42 19.86 -16.75
CA ILE A 407 -0.47 18.48 -16.26
C ILE A 407 0.96 17.93 -16.05
N GLU A 408 1.88 18.22 -16.97
CA GLU A 408 3.29 17.85 -16.87
C GLU A 408 3.94 18.47 -15.63
N LYS A 409 3.76 19.76 -15.43
CA LYS A 409 4.26 20.48 -14.26
C LYS A 409 3.76 19.84 -12.97
N GLU A 410 2.46 19.52 -12.87
CA GLU A 410 1.88 18.83 -11.72
C GLU A 410 2.50 17.43 -11.54
N ALA A 411 2.74 16.70 -12.62
CA ALA A 411 3.38 15.39 -12.57
C ALA A 411 4.79 15.46 -11.96
N TYR A 412 5.56 16.50 -12.24
CA TYR A 412 6.91 16.67 -11.70
C TYR A 412 6.94 17.28 -10.29
N GLU A 413 6.01 18.17 -9.96
CA GLU A 413 6.03 18.88 -8.67
C GLU A 413 5.29 18.12 -7.57
N SER A 414 4.21 17.41 -7.91
CA SER A 414 3.36 16.73 -6.92
C SER A 414 4.08 15.60 -6.21
N GLY A 415 4.08 15.65 -4.88
CA GLY A 415 4.54 14.54 -4.04
C GLY A 415 3.75 13.23 -4.24
N ARG A 416 2.65 13.24 -4.99
CA ARG A 416 1.82 12.08 -5.33
C ARG A 416 2.56 11.08 -6.21
N TYR A 417 3.41 11.56 -7.11
CA TYR A 417 4.14 10.75 -8.11
C TYR A 417 5.60 10.50 -7.72
N LYS A 418 6.05 11.07 -6.60
CA LYS A 418 7.43 10.91 -6.12
C LYS A 418 7.59 9.65 -5.27
N ASN A 419 8.77 9.07 -5.34
CA ASN A 419 9.18 8.01 -4.42
C ASN A 419 9.19 8.56 -2.99
N ARG A 420 8.31 8.04 -2.15
CA ARG A 420 8.22 8.47 -0.74
C ARG A 420 9.02 7.56 0.17
N TYR A 421 9.85 6.67 -0.36
CA TYR A 421 10.59 5.65 0.41
C TYR A 421 9.69 5.01 1.47
N LEU A 422 8.49 4.59 1.04
CA LEU A 422 7.54 3.97 1.94
C LEU A 422 8.11 2.62 2.37
N ARG A 423 8.54 2.53 3.63
CA ARG A 423 8.92 1.25 4.22
C ARG A 423 7.79 0.25 4.07
N ARG A 424 8.11 -1.04 3.98
CA ARG A 424 7.09 -2.08 4.04
C ARG A 424 6.22 -1.82 5.27
N ALA A 425 4.89 -1.90 5.09
CA ALA A 425 3.99 -1.78 6.22
C ALA A 425 4.31 -2.91 7.21
N PRO A 426 4.58 -2.59 8.48
CA PRO A 426 4.85 -3.63 9.46
C PRO A 426 3.65 -4.57 9.54
N LYS A 427 3.93 -5.87 9.49
CA LYS A 427 2.91 -6.92 9.57
C LYS A 427 2.62 -7.26 11.02
N ALA A 428 1.35 -7.54 11.32
CA ALA A 428 0.97 -8.03 12.63
C ALA A 428 1.40 -9.50 12.78
N PRO A 429 1.93 -9.89 13.95
CA PRO A 429 2.31 -11.27 14.19
C PRO A 429 1.08 -12.19 14.33
N GLY A 430 1.27 -13.46 14.03
CA GLY A 430 0.28 -14.50 14.19
C GLY A 430 -0.43 -14.90 12.88
N PRO A 431 -1.16 -16.03 12.91
CA PRO A 431 -1.87 -16.57 11.76
C PRO A 431 -3.07 -15.69 11.39
N ILE A 432 -3.46 -15.74 10.11
CA ILE A 432 -4.67 -15.07 9.63
C ILE A 432 -5.88 -15.81 10.23
N PRO A 433 -6.83 -15.10 10.91
CA PRO A 433 -8.06 -15.72 11.36
C PRO A 433 -8.84 -16.38 10.23
N ALA A 434 -9.35 -17.60 10.42
CA ALA A 434 -10.21 -18.28 9.46
C ALA A 434 -11.52 -17.50 9.22
N GLY A 435 -12.06 -16.91 10.30
CA GLY A 435 -13.23 -16.04 10.32
C GLY A 435 -12.94 -14.58 9.98
N PRO A 436 -13.79 -13.65 10.46
CA PRO A 436 -13.60 -12.22 10.29
C PRO A 436 -12.26 -11.73 10.83
N CYS A 437 -11.67 -10.76 10.19
CA CYS A 437 -10.48 -10.08 10.68
C CYS A 437 -10.87 -8.72 11.25
N HIS A 438 -10.58 -8.54 12.55
CA HIS A 438 -10.78 -7.29 13.28
C HIS A 438 -9.40 -6.73 13.65
N ILE A 439 -8.74 -6.10 12.71
CA ILE A 439 -7.37 -5.63 12.88
C ILE A 439 -7.23 -4.17 12.46
N SER A 440 -6.62 -3.40 13.34
CA SER A 440 -6.16 -2.05 13.07
C SER A 440 -4.65 -2.07 12.82
N PRO A 441 -4.17 -2.00 11.57
CA PRO A 441 -2.74 -2.07 11.29
C PRO A 441 -1.92 -0.99 12.00
N CYS A 442 -2.47 0.22 12.15
CA CYS A 442 -1.81 1.31 12.88
C CYS A 442 -1.64 1.02 14.37
N ARG A 443 -2.61 0.35 15.02
CA ARG A 443 -2.50 -0.10 16.41
C ARG A 443 -1.45 -1.20 16.54
N SER A 444 -1.49 -2.19 15.64
CA SER A 444 -0.52 -3.31 15.65
C SER A 444 0.91 -2.85 15.41
N ALA A 445 1.11 -1.80 14.60
CA ALA A 445 2.42 -1.23 14.33
C ALA A 445 2.91 -0.27 15.43
N CYS A 446 2.04 0.17 16.34
CA CYS A 446 2.43 1.08 17.41
C CYS A 446 3.17 0.29 18.50
N PRO A 447 4.43 0.62 18.86
CA PRO A 447 5.15 -0.06 19.94
C PRO A 447 4.39 -0.07 21.26
N LEU A 448 3.66 1.01 21.53
CA LEU A 448 2.84 1.20 22.73
C LEU A 448 1.44 0.55 22.63
N GLY A 449 1.04 0.07 21.46
CA GLY A 449 -0.27 -0.54 21.24
C GLY A 449 -1.45 0.42 21.47
N GLN A 450 -1.27 1.73 21.18
CA GLN A 450 -2.32 2.73 21.35
C GLN A 450 -3.53 2.44 20.47
N ASP A 451 -4.74 2.68 21.00
CA ASP A 451 -5.98 2.53 20.26
C ASP A 451 -6.23 3.71 19.32
N ILE A 452 -5.46 3.74 18.23
CA ILE A 452 -5.41 4.87 17.31
C ILE A 452 -6.77 5.17 16.65
N PRO A 453 -7.54 4.19 16.17
CA PRO A 453 -8.85 4.48 15.58
C PRO A 453 -9.80 5.15 16.57
N TYR A 454 -9.83 4.67 17.81
CA TYR A 454 -10.68 5.25 18.85
C TYR A 454 -10.23 6.67 19.25
N ILE A 455 -8.92 6.90 19.38
CA ILE A 455 -8.35 8.23 19.62
C ILE A 455 -8.77 9.20 18.50
N LEU A 456 -8.63 8.79 17.23
CA LEU A 456 -9.01 9.63 16.09
C LEU A 456 -10.52 9.91 16.04
N ARG A 457 -11.36 8.93 16.44
CA ARG A 457 -12.80 9.13 16.55
C ARG A 457 -13.14 10.20 17.58
N LEU A 458 -12.56 10.10 18.79
CA LEU A 458 -12.74 11.09 19.84
C LEU A 458 -12.30 12.51 19.41
N ILE A 459 -11.16 12.61 18.71
CA ILE A 459 -10.69 13.88 18.16
C ILE A 459 -11.67 14.45 17.13
N LYS A 460 -12.15 13.61 16.21
CA LYS A 460 -13.17 13.97 15.21
C LYS A 460 -14.44 14.51 15.87
N ASP A 461 -14.86 13.90 16.97
CA ASP A 461 -16.07 14.27 17.71
C ASP A 461 -15.86 15.46 18.69
N GLY A 462 -14.67 16.09 18.68
CA GLY A 462 -14.30 17.22 19.54
C GLY A 462 -14.00 16.86 21.00
N LYS A 463 -14.00 15.55 21.33
CA LYS A 463 -13.75 15.02 22.69
C LYS A 463 -12.24 14.89 22.98
N LYS A 464 -11.51 16.00 22.97
CA LYS A 464 -10.05 16.01 23.04
C LYS A 464 -9.50 15.60 24.41
N LYS A 465 -10.22 15.92 25.48
CA LYS A 465 -9.87 15.50 26.86
C LYS A 465 -9.90 13.97 26.97
N GLU A 466 -10.97 13.36 26.50
CA GLU A 466 -11.13 11.91 26.48
C GLU A 466 -10.07 11.26 25.57
N ALA A 467 -9.79 11.88 24.43
CA ALA A 467 -8.75 11.40 23.52
C ALA A 467 -7.37 11.40 24.21
N LEU A 468 -7.00 12.46 24.93
CA LEU A 468 -5.75 12.51 25.70
C LEU A 468 -5.77 11.48 26.83
N GLY A 469 -6.89 11.27 27.51
CA GLY A 469 -7.05 10.22 28.52
C GLY A 469 -6.71 8.84 27.96
N VAL A 470 -7.27 8.47 26.78
CA VAL A 470 -6.98 7.20 26.07
C VAL A 470 -5.51 7.13 25.62
N ILE A 471 -4.93 8.24 25.16
CA ILE A 471 -3.51 8.28 24.82
C ILE A 471 -2.65 7.94 26.06
N LEU A 472 -2.92 8.58 27.17
CA LEU A 472 -2.16 8.42 28.43
C LEU A 472 -2.27 7.01 29.01
N GLU A 473 -3.29 6.21 28.68
CA GLU A 473 -3.35 4.81 29.10
C GLU A 473 -2.15 3.98 28.63
N ARG A 474 -1.65 4.31 27.42
CA ARG A 474 -0.58 3.54 26.76
C ARG A 474 0.68 4.35 26.49
N ASN A 475 0.59 5.67 26.53
CA ASN A 475 1.68 6.59 26.18
C ASN A 475 1.75 7.74 27.21
N PRO A 476 2.61 7.63 28.20
CA PRO A 476 2.78 8.67 29.21
C PRO A 476 3.57 9.89 28.72
N LEU A 477 4.13 9.82 27.50
CA LEU A 477 4.96 10.86 26.88
C LEU A 477 4.28 11.44 25.62
N PRO A 478 3.04 11.98 25.69
CA PRO A 478 2.28 12.38 24.50
C PRO A 478 2.91 13.56 23.75
N PHE A 479 3.57 14.50 24.43
CA PHE A 479 4.24 15.64 23.81
C PHE A 479 5.53 15.21 23.11
N THR A 480 6.41 14.53 23.83
CA THR A 480 7.68 14.05 23.28
C THR A 480 7.47 13.09 22.10
N THR A 481 6.56 12.13 22.24
CA THR A 481 6.26 11.21 21.11
C THR A 481 5.52 11.91 19.99
N GLY A 482 4.78 12.97 20.25
CA GLY A 482 4.18 13.84 19.26
C GLY A 482 5.22 14.50 18.35
N ALA A 483 6.37 14.91 18.91
CA ALA A 483 7.47 15.49 18.16
C ALA A 483 8.43 14.45 17.55
N LEU A 484 8.82 13.42 18.32
CA LEU A 484 9.96 12.55 17.99
C LEU A 484 9.58 11.13 17.51
N CYS A 485 8.34 10.67 17.71
CA CYS A 485 7.97 9.31 17.31
C CYS A 485 8.23 9.07 15.82
N ALA A 486 8.86 7.94 15.51
CA ALA A 486 9.07 7.48 14.13
C ALA A 486 7.78 7.08 13.38
N HIS A 487 6.62 7.20 14.00
CA HIS A 487 5.26 6.99 13.50
C HIS A 487 5.04 5.72 12.63
N PRO A 488 5.44 4.52 13.05
CA PRO A 488 5.20 3.30 12.28
C PRO A 488 3.71 3.03 12.03
N CYS A 489 2.83 3.62 12.85
CA CYS A 489 1.39 3.60 12.64
C CYS A 489 0.95 4.30 11.34
N MET A 490 1.64 5.35 10.90
CA MET A 490 1.38 6.01 9.62
C MET A 490 1.89 5.15 8.46
N ASP A 491 3.01 4.47 8.64
CA ASP A 491 3.51 3.50 7.64
C ASP A 491 2.55 2.32 7.47
N ALA A 492 1.84 1.92 8.53
CA ALA A 492 0.83 0.87 8.49
C ALA A 492 -0.58 1.36 8.13
N CYS A 493 -0.81 2.67 8.01
CA CYS A 493 -2.11 3.21 7.71
C CYS A 493 -2.59 2.75 6.33
N THR A 494 -3.78 2.16 6.25
CA THR A 494 -4.32 1.58 5.01
C THR A 494 -4.60 2.61 3.91
N ARG A 495 -4.79 3.87 4.28
CA ARG A 495 -4.94 4.95 3.30
C ARG A 495 -3.71 5.14 2.41
N ARG A 496 -2.52 4.77 2.88
CA ARG A 496 -1.28 4.85 2.09
C ARG A 496 -1.34 4.10 0.76
N PHE A 497 -2.22 3.12 0.64
CA PHE A 497 -2.35 2.34 -0.59
C PHE A 497 -2.90 3.15 -1.77
N TYR A 498 -3.58 4.27 -1.52
CA TYR A 498 -4.19 5.08 -2.57
C TYR A 498 -4.09 6.60 -2.36
N GLU A 499 -3.77 7.07 -1.15
CA GLU A 499 -3.52 8.49 -0.86
C GLU A 499 -2.48 8.65 0.27
N CYS A 500 -2.30 9.85 0.82
CA CYS A 500 -1.45 10.05 1.98
C CYS A 500 -2.04 9.35 3.22
N PRO A 501 -1.19 8.71 4.07
CA PRO A 501 -1.64 8.24 5.37
C PRO A 501 -2.19 9.41 6.20
N ILE A 502 -3.04 9.10 7.17
CA ILE A 502 -3.51 10.09 8.16
C ILE A 502 -2.31 10.59 8.96
N ASP A 503 -2.23 11.89 9.23
CA ASP A 503 -1.25 12.46 10.16
C ASP A 503 -1.60 12.13 11.62
N ILE A 504 -1.48 10.83 11.94
CA ILE A 504 -1.81 10.29 13.27
C ILE A 504 -0.96 10.94 14.37
N ARG A 505 0.33 11.18 14.08
CA ARG A 505 1.25 11.80 15.01
C ARG A 505 0.82 13.24 15.33
N GLY A 506 0.56 14.03 14.29
CA GLY A 506 0.12 15.42 14.44
C GLY A 506 -1.24 15.54 15.13
N GLU A 507 -2.21 14.68 14.83
CA GLU A 507 -3.52 14.67 15.50
C GLU A 507 -3.39 14.43 17.01
N ARG A 508 -2.59 13.42 17.40
CA ARG A 508 -2.35 13.12 18.82
C ARG A 508 -1.61 14.25 19.53
N TYR A 509 -0.61 14.84 18.86
CA TYR A 509 0.17 15.95 19.41
C TYR A 509 -0.70 17.19 19.63
N ARG A 510 -1.57 17.53 18.68
CA ARG A 510 -2.55 18.63 18.84
C ARG A 510 -3.52 18.37 20.00
N ALA A 511 -4.04 17.13 20.10
CA ALA A 511 -4.93 16.76 21.20
C ALA A 511 -4.23 16.89 22.55
N ALA A 512 -2.96 16.48 22.66
CA ALA A 512 -2.18 16.65 23.90
C ALA A 512 -2.04 18.13 24.28
N LYS A 513 -1.65 18.99 23.33
CA LYS A 513 -1.47 20.43 23.58
C LYS A 513 -2.76 21.13 23.98
N GLU A 514 -3.89 20.76 23.39
CA GLU A 514 -5.16 21.43 23.60
C GLU A 514 -5.89 20.95 24.86
N ALA A 515 -5.66 19.70 25.32
CA ALA A 515 -6.40 19.11 26.44
C ALA A 515 -5.56 18.87 27.71
N CYS A 516 -4.29 19.27 27.75
CA CYS A 516 -3.38 18.96 28.86
C CYS A 516 -3.90 19.48 30.19
N PHE A 517 -4.33 20.73 30.26
CA PHE A 517 -4.84 21.33 31.49
C PHE A 517 -6.09 20.66 32.03
N ASP A 518 -7.02 20.30 31.10
CA ASP A 518 -8.29 19.65 31.48
C ASP A 518 -8.05 18.25 32.08
N VAL A 519 -6.96 17.57 31.64
CA VAL A 519 -6.59 16.24 32.13
C VAL A 519 -5.86 16.35 33.46
N LEU A 520 -4.97 17.34 33.65
CA LEU A 520 -4.29 17.58 34.91
C LEU A 520 -5.30 17.82 36.06
N ASP A 521 -6.34 18.63 35.82
CA ASP A 521 -7.39 18.91 36.82
C ASP A 521 -8.25 17.67 37.16
N ALA A 522 -8.32 16.68 36.26
CA ALA A 522 -9.13 15.49 36.46
C ALA A 522 -8.34 14.27 36.97
N THR A 523 -7.02 14.38 37.13
CA THR A 523 -6.18 13.24 37.55
C THR A 523 -6.46 12.89 39.02
N SER A 524 -7.07 11.74 39.26
CA SER A 524 -7.37 11.22 40.60
C SER A 524 -6.25 10.29 41.06
N LYS A 525 -5.92 10.35 42.37
CA LYS A 525 -4.94 9.45 42.99
C LYS A 525 -5.49 8.03 43.00
N THR A 526 -4.77 7.09 42.38
CA THR A 526 -5.06 5.65 42.41
C THR A 526 -4.96 5.07 43.80
N LYS A 527 -5.64 3.94 44.05
CA LYS A 527 -5.52 3.17 45.30
C LYS A 527 -4.06 2.79 45.49
N LYS A 528 -3.47 3.13 46.65
CA LYS A 528 -2.07 2.87 46.95
C LYS A 528 -1.74 1.39 47.03
N ASP A 529 -0.73 0.96 46.30
CA ASP A 529 0.02 -0.28 46.50
C ASP A 529 1.15 0.01 47.52
N ASN A 530 1.63 -1.02 48.18
CA ASN A 530 2.69 -0.85 49.18
C ASN A 530 4.10 -0.98 48.61
N LEU A 531 4.26 -1.42 47.35
CA LEU A 531 5.56 -1.61 46.70
C LEU A 531 6.22 -0.25 46.37
N ARG A 532 7.26 0.09 47.13
CA ARG A 532 8.07 1.30 46.92
C ARG A 532 9.11 1.04 45.82
N VAL A 533 9.11 1.84 44.75
CA VAL A 533 10.02 1.67 43.64
C VAL A 533 10.91 2.90 43.44
N ALA A 534 12.22 2.66 43.32
CA ALA A 534 13.18 3.66 42.86
C ALA A 534 13.43 3.50 41.36
N VAL A 535 13.48 4.60 40.62
CA VAL A 535 13.87 4.64 39.23
C VAL A 535 15.13 5.46 39.08
N VAL A 536 16.21 4.89 38.55
CA VAL A 536 17.48 5.58 38.33
C VAL A 536 17.57 6.00 36.86
N GLY A 537 17.51 7.29 36.61
CA GLY A 537 17.51 7.96 35.33
C GLY A 537 16.16 8.60 34.98
N CYS A 538 16.15 9.91 34.78
CA CYS A 538 14.99 10.74 34.46
C CYS A 538 14.84 11.00 32.93
N GLY A 539 15.28 10.03 32.11
CA GLY A 539 15.07 10.04 30.67
C GLY A 539 13.68 9.46 30.26
N PRO A 540 13.39 9.32 28.95
CA PRO A 540 12.10 8.84 28.48
C PRO A 540 11.67 7.50 29.07
N ALA A 541 12.59 6.53 29.17
CA ALA A 541 12.29 5.21 29.73
C ALA A 541 11.97 5.28 31.22
N GLY A 542 12.72 6.09 31.99
CA GLY A 542 12.52 6.26 33.45
C GLY A 542 11.20 6.95 33.75
N ILE A 543 10.89 8.07 33.11
CA ILE A 543 9.62 8.78 33.29
C ILE A 543 8.44 7.90 32.86
N ALA A 544 8.57 7.12 31.77
CA ALA A 544 7.53 6.20 31.36
C ALA A 544 7.33 5.05 32.38
N ALA A 545 8.42 4.47 32.92
CA ALA A 545 8.34 3.46 33.98
C ALA A 545 7.67 4.01 35.23
N ALA A 546 8.08 5.21 35.68
CA ALA A 546 7.49 5.88 36.84
C ALA A 546 5.98 6.12 36.64
N ALA A 547 5.58 6.65 35.50
CA ALA A 547 4.17 6.89 35.17
C ALA A 547 3.34 5.60 35.17
N PHE A 548 3.83 4.54 34.54
CA PHE A 548 3.11 3.24 34.49
C PHE A 548 3.02 2.57 35.86
N LEU A 549 4.02 2.71 36.74
CA LEU A 549 4.02 2.18 38.09
C LEU A 549 3.11 3.00 39.00
N ALA A 550 3.21 4.33 38.93
CA ALA A 550 2.37 5.24 39.73
C ALA A 550 0.87 5.05 39.41
N ARG A 551 0.52 4.86 38.14
CA ARG A 551 -0.85 4.49 37.73
C ARG A 551 -1.32 3.14 38.26
N ARG A 552 -0.41 2.26 38.66
CA ARG A 552 -0.72 0.99 39.37
C ARG A 552 -0.74 1.13 40.88
N GLY A 553 -0.51 2.35 41.39
CA GLY A 553 -0.57 2.66 42.79
C GLY A 553 0.76 2.60 43.53
N CYS A 554 1.86 2.23 42.88
CA CYS A 554 3.18 2.20 43.51
C CYS A 554 3.67 3.61 43.85
N PRO A 555 4.18 3.85 45.05
CA PRO A 555 4.98 5.03 45.37
C PRO A 555 6.30 4.95 44.58
N VAL A 556 6.57 5.96 43.77
CA VAL A 556 7.74 5.99 42.89
C VAL A 556 8.53 7.27 43.12
N THR A 557 9.84 7.12 43.31
CA THR A 557 10.80 8.22 43.27
C THR A 557 11.78 8.00 42.12
N VAL A 558 12.02 9.04 41.32
CA VAL A 558 12.97 9.01 40.18
C VAL A 558 14.22 9.81 40.60
N PHE A 559 15.36 9.17 40.55
CA PHE A 559 16.68 9.75 40.82
C PHE A 559 17.42 10.07 39.55
N ASP A 560 18.00 11.27 39.45
CA ASP A 560 18.85 11.63 38.30
C ASP A 560 19.97 12.57 38.71
N ARG A 561 21.18 12.37 38.20
CA ARG A 561 22.35 13.22 38.46
C ARG A 561 22.26 14.60 37.79
N SER A 562 21.34 14.80 36.85
CA SER A 562 21.20 16.03 36.10
C SER A 562 20.33 17.05 36.82
N VAL A 563 20.57 18.35 36.58
CA VAL A 563 19.78 19.48 37.11
C VAL A 563 18.36 19.51 36.54
N ARG A 564 18.17 18.95 35.31
CA ARG A 564 16.89 18.92 34.58
C ARG A 564 16.55 17.53 34.13
N PRO A 565 15.25 17.16 34.14
CA PRO A 565 14.80 15.91 33.60
C PRO A 565 14.93 15.90 32.06
N GLY A 566 15.14 14.72 31.45
CA GLY A 566 15.10 14.58 30.01
C GLY A 566 16.12 13.63 29.41
N GLY A 567 17.23 13.33 30.10
CA GLY A 567 18.25 12.43 29.57
C GLY A 567 18.70 12.83 28.15
N ALA A 568 18.68 11.89 27.22
CA ALA A 568 19.09 12.13 25.83
C ALA A 568 18.32 13.26 25.14
N ILE A 569 17.02 13.47 25.47
CA ILE A 569 16.23 14.56 24.88
C ILE A 569 16.83 15.92 25.27
N GLN A 570 17.19 16.07 26.52
CA GLN A 570 17.71 17.35 27.04
C GLN A 570 19.16 17.58 26.63
N LYS A 571 19.98 16.50 26.54
CA LYS A 571 21.40 16.60 26.24
C LYS A 571 21.71 16.67 24.75
N TYR A 572 21.09 15.80 23.92
CA TYR A 572 21.59 15.53 22.56
C TYR A 572 20.62 15.87 21.42
N ILE A 573 19.29 15.88 21.67
CA ILE A 573 18.33 16.14 20.60
C ILE A 573 18.19 17.64 20.35
N PRO A 574 18.46 18.12 19.12
CA PRO A 574 18.42 19.54 18.81
C PRO A 574 17.03 20.17 19.01
N LYS A 575 16.99 21.45 19.45
CA LYS A 575 15.74 22.19 19.72
C LYS A 575 14.83 22.35 18.49
N PHE A 576 15.39 22.29 17.28
CA PHE A 576 14.59 22.30 16.05
C PHE A 576 13.83 20.98 15.80
N ARG A 577 14.17 19.91 16.53
CA ARG A 577 13.44 18.62 16.50
C ARG A 577 12.33 18.56 17.53
N VAL A 578 12.62 18.98 18.75
CA VAL A 578 11.68 19.00 19.86
C VAL A 578 11.99 20.18 20.78
N PRO A 579 10.97 21.01 21.14
CA PRO A 579 11.13 22.02 22.19
C PRO A 579 11.40 21.36 23.55
N ASP A 580 12.30 21.94 24.35
CA ASP A 580 12.60 21.42 25.69
C ASP A 580 11.33 21.34 26.57
N SER A 581 10.39 22.28 26.39
CA SER A 581 9.10 22.33 27.09
C SER A 581 8.21 21.11 26.85
N ASP A 582 8.36 20.41 25.74
CA ASP A 582 7.50 19.27 25.45
C ASP A 582 7.76 18.11 26.42
N PHE A 583 9.02 17.83 26.74
CA PHE A 583 9.34 16.83 27.76
C PHE A 583 8.96 17.30 29.19
N GLU A 584 9.09 18.59 29.48
CA GLU A 584 8.67 19.16 30.77
C GLU A 584 7.16 18.96 30.99
N TRP A 585 6.32 19.07 29.97
CA TRP A 585 4.89 18.74 30.06
C TRP A 585 4.65 17.26 30.35
N ASP A 586 5.37 16.34 29.70
CA ASP A 586 5.26 14.90 29.97
C ASP A 586 5.68 14.58 31.43
N VAL A 587 6.71 15.25 31.94
CA VAL A 587 7.13 15.14 33.36
C VAL A 587 6.04 15.67 34.28
N THR A 588 5.44 16.84 33.98
CA THR A 588 4.35 17.43 34.76
C THR A 588 3.16 16.47 34.85
N LEU A 589 2.76 15.85 33.72
CA LEU A 589 1.70 14.83 33.71
C LEU A 589 2.06 13.63 34.60
N THR A 590 3.32 13.24 34.65
CA THR A 590 3.82 12.12 35.44
C THR A 590 3.83 12.49 36.94
N GLN A 591 4.28 13.69 37.30
CA GLN A 591 4.25 14.19 38.69
C GLN A 591 2.82 14.32 39.23
N ALA A 592 1.86 14.66 38.36
CA ALA A 592 0.43 14.70 38.73
C ALA A 592 -0.11 13.33 39.21
N LEU A 593 0.55 12.23 38.85
CA LEU A 593 0.25 10.89 39.38
C LEU A 593 0.83 10.62 40.76
N GLY A 594 1.62 11.57 41.33
CA GLY A 594 2.26 11.45 42.63
C GLY A 594 3.70 10.89 42.58
N VAL A 595 4.35 10.95 41.43
CA VAL A 595 5.78 10.59 41.27
C VAL A 595 6.63 11.72 41.83
N GLU A 596 7.62 11.37 42.65
CA GLU A 596 8.64 12.27 43.21
C GLU A 596 9.88 12.26 42.33
N LEU A 597 10.53 13.43 42.19
CA LEU A 597 11.79 13.56 41.44
C LEU A 597 12.89 14.09 42.37
N GLU A 598 13.98 13.32 42.45
CA GLU A 598 15.24 13.68 43.14
C GLU A 598 16.31 13.94 42.07
N LEU A 599 16.41 15.21 41.64
CA LEU A 599 17.39 15.68 40.67
C LEU A 599 18.70 16.08 41.40
N GLU A 600 19.80 16.26 40.63
CA GLU A 600 21.15 16.51 41.18
C GLU A 600 21.60 15.41 42.15
N HIS A 601 21.04 14.20 42.05
CA HIS A 601 21.33 13.04 42.87
C HIS A 601 21.93 11.90 42.03
N GLU A 602 23.25 11.74 42.12
CA GLU A 602 23.94 10.63 41.46
C GLU A 602 23.92 9.41 42.40
N VAL A 603 23.22 8.37 41.97
CA VAL A 603 23.21 7.09 42.68
C VAL A 603 24.53 6.37 42.42
N ALA A 604 25.39 6.31 43.45
CA ALA A 604 26.70 5.70 43.35
C ALA A 604 26.68 4.18 43.54
N SER A 605 25.71 3.66 44.31
CA SER A 605 25.47 2.22 44.51
C SER A 605 23.99 1.95 44.73
N LEU A 606 23.53 0.77 44.30
CA LEU A 606 22.13 0.35 44.47
C LEU A 606 21.81 0.04 45.93
N ASP A 607 22.79 -0.26 46.76
CA ASP A 607 22.63 -0.48 48.19
C ASP A 607 22.12 0.78 48.91
N GLU A 608 22.49 1.99 48.45
CA GLU A 608 21.93 3.25 48.94
C GLU A 608 20.39 3.26 48.85
N LEU A 609 19.84 2.82 47.73
CA LEU A 609 18.39 2.79 47.53
C LEU A 609 17.71 1.68 48.34
N ARG A 610 18.39 0.55 48.54
CA ARG A 610 17.92 -0.55 49.37
C ARG A 610 17.86 -0.09 50.85
N ASP A 611 18.85 0.64 51.33
CA ASP A 611 18.89 1.20 52.66
C ASP A 611 17.80 2.27 52.88
N LEU A 612 17.40 3.00 51.85
CA LEU A 612 16.26 3.92 51.85
C LEU A 612 14.89 3.21 51.84
N GLY A 613 14.88 1.88 51.74
CA GLY A 613 13.69 1.04 51.84
C GLY A 613 12.91 0.94 50.52
N TYR A 614 13.56 1.07 49.38
CA TYR A 614 12.98 0.74 48.09
C TYR A 614 13.05 -0.78 47.89
N GLU A 615 11.91 -1.38 47.55
CA GLU A 615 11.77 -2.82 47.40
C GLU A 615 12.07 -3.29 45.98
N HIS A 616 12.02 -2.38 45.02
CA HIS A 616 12.41 -2.64 43.63
C HIS A 616 13.10 -1.43 43.02
N ILE A 617 14.14 -1.67 42.24
CA ILE A 617 14.93 -0.65 41.55
C ILE A 617 14.85 -0.82 40.05
N VAL A 618 14.62 0.28 39.33
CA VAL A 618 14.56 0.31 37.87
C VAL A 618 15.72 1.10 37.32
N LEU A 619 16.62 0.46 36.58
CA LEU A 619 17.73 1.14 35.92
C LEU A 619 17.28 1.60 34.51
N ALA A 620 17.17 2.92 34.33
CA ALA A 620 16.81 3.59 33.08
C ALA A 620 17.91 4.60 32.70
N VAL A 621 19.17 4.24 32.95
CA VAL A 621 20.36 5.12 32.79
C VAL A 621 20.75 5.38 31.31
N GLY A 622 20.10 4.74 30.36
CA GLY A 622 20.34 4.96 28.92
C GLY A 622 21.58 4.28 28.37
N ALA A 623 21.99 4.73 27.17
CA ALA A 623 23.21 4.30 26.47
C ALA A 623 23.98 5.58 26.09
N GLU A 624 25.11 5.83 26.75
CA GLU A 624 25.87 7.07 26.58
C GLU A 624 27.31 6.83 26.10
N GLU A 625 27.76 5.56 25.97
CA GLU A 625 29.12 5.28 25.50
C GLU A 625 29.15 5.20 23.97
N PRO A 626 29.78 6.18 23.27
CA PRO A 626 29.80 6.20 21.80
C PRO A 626 30.59 5.02 21.22
N ILE A 627 30.07 4.44 20.12
CA ILE A 627 30.81 3.46 19.33
C ILE A 627 31.88 4.21 18.49
N PRO A 628 33.18 3.96 18.70
CA PRO A 628 34.23 4.70 18.03
C PRO A 628 34.37 4.33 16.56
N LEU A 629 34.54 5.33 15.69
CA LEU A 629 34.95 5.13 14.31
C LEU A 629 36.44 4.76 14.26
N LYS A 630 36.75 3.58 13.74
CA LYS A 630 38.12 3.10 13.57
C LYS A 630 38.73 3.62 12.26
N LEU A 631 39.58 4.61 12.34
CA LEU A 631 40.36 5.14 11.21
C LEU A 631 41.82 4.73 11.36
N ALA A 632 42.43 4.30 10.25
CA ALA A 632 43.88 3.96 10.25
C ALA A 632 44.75 5.20 10.55
N PHE A 633 44.26 6.40 10.22
CA PHE A 633 44.89 7.67 10.48
C PHE A 633 43.85 8.80 10.50
N GLY A 634 44.14 9.88 11.21
CA GLY A 634 43.17 10.95 11.49
C GLY A 634 42.34 10.69 12.75
N LYS A 635 41.43 11.60 13.05
CA LYS A 635 40.54 11.52 14.21
C LYS A 635 39.11 11.88 13.81
N SER A 636 38.15 11.37 14.55
CA SER A 636 36.73 11.76 14.47
C SER A 636 36.25 12.22 15.85
N ALA A 637 35.30 13.14 15.90
CA ALA A 637 34.57 13.49 17.10
C ALA A 637 33.31 12.62 17.23
N PRO A 638 32.95 12.15 18.43
CA PRO A 638 31.67 11.46 18.63
C PRO A 638 30.48 12.41 18.40
N ALA A 639 29.42 11.93 17.77
CA ALA A 639 28.23 12.73 17.49
C ALA A 639 27.53 13.22 18.76
N LEU A 640 27.48 12.41 19.83
CA LEU A 640 26.88 12.81 21.10
C LEU A 640 27.61 14.00 21.72
N GLU A 641 28.94 13.97 21.78
CA GLU A 641 29.75 15.07 22.32
C GLU A 641 29.55 16.37 21.51
N PHE A 642 29.48 16.24 20.19
CA PHE A 642 29.16 17.37 19.32
C PHE A 642 27.77 17.93 19.58
N LEU A 643 26.74 17.06 19.63
CA LEU A 643 25.33 17.47 19.81
C LEU A 643 25.08 18.09 21.19
N GLU A 644 25.74 17.60 22.25
CA GLU A 644 25.65 18.16 23.60
C GLU A 644 26.17 19.59 23.60
N LYS A 645 27.41 19.81 23.14
CA LYS A 645 28.03 21.14 23.01
C LYS A 645 27.20 22.06 22.09
N TYR A 646 26.68 21.54 20.97
CA TYR A 646 25.83 22.32 20.07
C TYR A 646 24.54 22.79 20.78
N LYS A 647 23.92 21.93 21.56
CA LYS A 647 22.68 22.25 22.27
C LYS A 647 22.90 23.24 23.43
N GLU A 648 24.04 23.16 24.10
CA GLU A 648 24.43 24.08 25.14
C GLU A 648 24.78 25.46 24.58
N ASN A 649 25.72 25.52 23.66
CA ASN A 649 26.19 26.77 23.04
C ASN A 649 26.75 26.50 21.62
N PRO A 650 25.96 26.69 20.55
CA PRO A 650 26.43 26.49 19.15
C PRO A 650 27.64 27.33 18.79
N ASP A 651 27.75 28.56 19.33
CA ASP A 651 28.84 29.49 18.98
C ASP A 651 30.21 28.98 19.47
N SER A 652 30.27 28.17 20.52
CA SER A 652 31.50 27.57 21.03
C SER A 652 32.14 26.58 20.06
N LEU A 653 31.40 26.11 19.04
CA LEU A 653 31.86 25.15 18.07
C LEU A 653 32.39 25.77 16.77
N ALA A 654 32.20 27.07 16.56
CA ALA A 654 32.53 27.75 15.30
C ALA A 654 34.03 27.67 14.94
N GLU A 655 34.92 27.60 15.93
CA GLU A 655 36.37 27.43 15.69
C GLU A 655 36.79 25.96 15.52
N SER A 656 35.98 25.00 16.00
CA SER A 656 36.32 23.58 15.97
C SER A 656 35.87 22.88 14.69
N TYR A 657 34.88 23.42 14.01
CA TYR A 657 34.32 22.85 12.78
C TYR A 657 34.38 23.89 11.64
N LEU A 658 35.31 23.69 10.72
CA LEU A 658 35.63 24.60 9.63
C LEU A 658 35.56 23.85 8.29
N GLY A 659 35.21 24.56 7.21
CA GLY A 659 35.26 24.05 5.86
C GLY A 659 34.28 22.90 5.59
N ASN A 660 34.80 21.76 5.14
CA ASN A 660 34.02 20.60 4.75
C ASN A 660 33.90 19.58 5.90
N VAL A 661 32.71 19.24 6.30
CA VAL A 661 32.48 18.28 7.39
C VAL A 661 31.81 17.00 6.88
N ALA A 662 32.42 15.86 7.17
CA ALA A 662 31.81 14.56 6.94
C ALA A 662 31.15 14.03 8.24
N VAL A 663 29.91 13.57 8.15
CA VAL A 663 29.22 12.89 9.25
C VAL A 663 29.04 11.42 8.86
N VAL A 664 29.71 10.53 9.59
CA VAL A 664 29.71 9.09 9.30
C VAL A 664 28.65 8.40 10.11
N GLY A 665 27.69 7.78 9.41
CA GLY A 665 26.62 7.00 10.02
C GLY A 665 25.33 7.07 9.22
N SER A 666 24.45 6.10 9.48
CA SER A 666 23.14 5.92 8.81
C SER A 666 21.95 6.15 9.75
N GLY A 667 22.22 6.52 11.01
CA GLY A 667 21.22 6.73 12.08
C GLY A 667 20.55 8.10 12.07
N ILE A 668 19.59 8.27 12.97
CA ILE A 668 18.91 9.53 13.23
C ILE A 668 19.92 10.59 13.70
N GLU A 669 20.89 10.17 14.51
CA GLU A 669 21.95 11.02 15.06
C GLU A 669 22.83 11.62 13.96
N ALA A 670 23.15 10.82 12.96
CA ALA A 670 23.93 11.28 11.82
C ALA A 670 23.23 12.45 11.10
N VAL A 671 21.91 12.32 10.90
CA VAL A 671 21.12 13.40 10.28
C VAL A 671 20.98 14.61 11.20
N ASP A 672 20.76 14.39 12.51
CA ASP A 672 20.67 15.47 13.48
C ASP A 672 22.00 16.22 13.62
N ALA A 673 23.14 15.50 13.69
CA ALA A 673 24.47 16.10 13.70
C ALA A 673 24.76 16.85 12.39
N ALA A 674 24.45 16.27 11.23
CA ALA A 674 24.64 16.90 9.92
C ALA A 674 23.85 18.21 9.78
N ARG A 675 22.59 18.23 10.22
CA ARG A 675 21.76 19.43 10.21
C ARG A 675 22.22 20.46 11.23
N SER A 676 22.74 20.04 12.38
CA SER A 676 23.26 20.92 13.40
C SER A 676 24.57 21.57 12.95
N VAL A 677 25.51 20.79 12.42
CA VAL A 677 26.80 21.34 11.95
C VAL A 677 26.64 22.25 10.73
N LYS A 678 25.63 21.95 9.85
CA LYS A 678 25.33 22.81 8.69
C LYS A 678 24.87 24.24 9.07
N ARG A 679 24.39 24.43 10.30
CA ARG A 679 23.97 25.74 10.83
C ARG A 679 25.12 26.56 11.40
N LEU A 680 26.32 25.98 11.54
CA LEU A 680 27.48 26.70 11.99
C LEU A 680 28.01 27.59 10.83
N PRO A 681 28.28 28.86 11.09
CA PRO A 681 28.66 29.84 10.04
C PRO A 681 30.01 29.52 9.37
N SER A 682 30.87 28.77 10.04
CA SER A 682 32.22 28.39 9.59
C SER A 682 32.23 27.16 8.68
N VAL A 683 31.09 26.51 8.48
CA VAL A 683 30.99 25.26 7.71
C VAL A 683 30.54 25.53 6.27
N GLU A 684 31.35 25.18 5.31
CA GLU A 684 31.07 25.38 3.89
C GLU A 684 30.15 24.27 3.36
N SER A 685 30.48 23.01 3.60
CA SER A 685 29.68 21.88 3.14
C SER A 685 29.60 20.78 4.19
N VAL A 686 28.48 20.03 4.13
CA VAL A 686 28.26 18.85 5.00
C VAL A 686 27.86 17.66 4.13
N THR A 687 28.53 16.53 4.36
CA THR A 687 28.25 15.28 3.68
C THR A 687 28.02 14.16 4.71
N VAL A 688 26.85 13.55 4.69
CA VAL A 688 26.57 12.30 5.41
C VAL A 688 27.14 11.13 4.61
N VAL A 689 27.95 10.31 5.26
CA VAL A 689 28.60 9.12 4.68
C VAL A 689 27.97 7.89 5.33
N ALA A 690 27.17 7.17 4.57
CA ALA A 690 26.46 5.98 5.02
C ALA A 690 27.09 4.70 4.44
N ASP A 691 27.15 3.66 5.24
CA ASP A 691 27.60 2.31 4.86
C ASP A 691 26.56 1.52 4.07
N CYS A 692 25.31 1.94 4.11
CA CYS A 692 24.15 1.30 3.49
C CYS A 692 23.47 2.22 2.46
N PRO A 693 22.56 1.67 1.62
CA PRO A 693 21.69 2.48 0.78
C PRO A 693 20.78 3.39 1.62
N MET A 694 20.38 4.53 1.07
CA MET A 694 19.56 5.53 1.76
C MET A 694 18.21 4.98 2.25
N GLU A 695 17.63 4.03 1.52
CA GLU A 695 16.38 3.36 1.88
C GLU A 695 16.52 2.50 3.15
N GLN A 696 17.73 2.01 3.43
CA GLN A 696 18.04 1.19 4.61
C GLN A 696 18.52 2.01 5.80
N MET A 697 18.78 3.30 5.62
CA MET A 697 19.15 4.17 6.73
C MET A 697 18.08 4.14 7.82
N ALA A 698 18.50 4.10 9.08
CA ALA A 698 17.58 4.18 10.22
C ALA A 698 16.90 5.56 10.32
N ALA A 699 17.52 6.59 9.78
CA ALA A 699 16.91 7.92 9.65
C ALA A 699 15.68 7.88 8.73
N ARG A 700 14.64 8.63 9.10
CA ARG A 700 13.37 8.66 8.36
C ARG A 700 13.52 9.47 7.06
N PRO A 701 12.78 9.11 6.00
CA PRO A 701 12.82 9.82 4.71
C PRO A 701 12.55 11.31 4.82
N GLU A 702 11.62 11.73 5.68
CA GLU A 702 11.33 13.14 5.90
C GLU A 702 12.48 13.89 6.58
N MET A 703 13.27 13.22 7.42
CA MET A 703 14.47 13.81 8.04
C MET A 703 15.58 13.98 7.00
N ILE A 704 15.78 12.97 6.14
CA ILE A 704 16.73 13.02 5.02
C ILE A 704 16.33 14.13 4.04
N ALA A 705 15.04 14.22 3.71
CA ALA A 705 14.52 15.28 2.84
C ALA A 705 14.76 16.68 3.44
N ALA A 706 14.51 16.85 4.74
CA ALA A 706 14.78 18.11 5.44
C ALA A 706 16.28 18.45 5.41
N ALA A 707 17.17 17.48 5.65
CA ALA A 707 18.62 17.68 5.59
C ALA A 707 19.07 18.07 4.16
N LYS A 708 18.56 17.41 3.13
CA LYS A 708 18.84 17.76 1.72
C LYS A 708 18.35 19.17 1.37
N SER A 709 17.18 19.58 1.84
CA SER A 709 16.66 20.93 1.62
C SER A 709 17.50 22.02 2.31
N GLU A 710 18.20 21.67 3.37
CA GLU A 710 19.18 22.54 4.07
C GLU A 710 20.58 22.50 3.43
N GLY A 711 20.76 21.75 2.33
CA GLY A 711 22.02 21.65 1.59
C GLY A 711 22.99 20.60 2.11
N VAL A 712 22.53 19.62 2.90
CA VAL A 712 23.33 18.45 3.30
C VAL A 712 23.40 17.46 2.15
N ARG A 713 24.59 17.00 1.81
CA ARG A 713 24.85 15.97 0.79
C ARG A 713 24.85 14.59 1.44
N PHE A 714 24.53 13.55 0.67
CA PHE A 714 24.57 12.14 1.11
C PHE A 714 25.43 11.32 0.16
N ARG A 715 26.32 10.49 0.70
CA ARG A 715 27.13 9.51 -0.01
C ARG A 715 26.88 8.14 0.62
N GLU A 716 26.42 7.23 -0.19
CA GLU A 716 25.96 5.91 0.20
C GLU A 716 27.02 4.85 -0.11
N LEU A 717 26.93 3.69 0.57
CA LEU A 717 27.78 2.52 0.35
C LEU A 717 29.27 2.84 0.47
N LEU A 718 29.63 3.60 1.52
CA LEU A 718 31.03 3.95 1.78
C LEU A 718 31.45 3.57 3.22
N LEU A 719 32.57 2.88 3.32
CA LEU A 719 33.24 2.49 4.57
C LEU A 719 34.46 3.35 4.78
N PRO A 720 34.48 4.30 5.72
CA PRO A 720 35.63 5.16 5.98
C PRO A 720 36.85 4.39 6.49
N THR A 721 38.02 4.69 5.96
CA THR A 721 39.31 4.03 6.30
C THR A 721 40.32 4.98 6.92
N GLY A 722 40.26 6.30 6.60
CA GLY A 722 41.19 7.28 7.19
C GLY A 722 40.92 8.70 6.73
N LEU A 723 41.39 9.70 7.49
CA LEU A 723 41.27 11.12 7.19
C LEU A 723 42.64 11.73 6.94
N ARG A 724 42.88 12.28 5.75
CA ARG A 724 44.18 12.88 5.39
C ARG A 724 44.03 13.94 4.28
N GLY A 725 44.65 15.12 4.49
CA GLY A 725 44.84 16.15 3.48
C GLY A 725 43.50 16.69 2.90
N GLY A 726 42.50 16.92 3.76
CA GLY A 726 41.18 17.40 3.35
C GLY A 726 40.27 16.32 2.73
N TRP A 727 40.64 15.05 2.88
CA TRP A 727 39.86 13.94 2.32
C TRP A 727 39.60 12.84 3.33
N LEU A 728 38.36 12.44 3.49
CA LEU A 728 37.95 11.17 4.11
C LEU A 728 38.06 10.07 3.05
N LEU A 729 39.03 9.17 3.26
CA LEU A 729 39.25 8.02 2.39
C LEU A 729 38.29 6.91 2.77
N CYS A 730 37.68 6.29 1.77
CA CYS A 730 36.68 5.23 1.95
C CYS A 730 36.98 4.05 1.02
N HIS A 731 36.44 2.89 1.37
CA HIS A 731 36.18 1.79 0.45
C HIS A 731 34.69 1.77 0.11
N ARG A 732 34.35 1.26 -1.07
CA ARG A 732 32.95 1.00 -1.42
C ARG A 732 32.45 -0.24 -0.70
N ALA A 733 31.21 -0.17 -0.23
CA ALA A 733 30.48 -1.29 0.33
C ALA A 733 29.57 -1.94 -0.69
N ALA A 734 29.38 -3.25 -0.58
CA ALA A 734 28.36 -4.00 -1.33
C ALA A 734 27.51 -4.84 -0.38
N PRO A 735 26.22 -5.10 -0.71
CA PRO A 735 25.41 -6.00 0.07
C PRO A 735 26.00 -7.42 0.07
N GLY A 736 26.21 -8.00 1.24
CA GLY A 736 26.59 -9.40 1.43
C GLY A 736 25.38 -10.35 1.42
N GLU A 737 25.57 -11.60 1.81
CA GLU A 737 24.47 -12.56 1.89
C GLU A 737 23.53 -12.26 3.06
N PRO A 738 22.21 -12.36 2.87
CA PRO A 738 21.23 -12.16 3.94
C PRO A 738 21.46 -13.13 5.11
N GLN A 739 21.50 -12.62 6.32
CA GLN A 739 21.60 -13.42 7.54
C GLN A 739 20.27 -14.04 7.94
N LYS A 740 20.28 -15.00 8.88
CA LYS A 740 19.08 -15.72 9.35
C LYS A 740 18.00 -14.82 9.99
N ASP A 741 18.39 -13.66 10.48
CA ASP A 741 17.50 -12.63 11.04
C ASP A 741 16.97 -11.64 10.00
N GLY A 742 17.33 -11.83 8.71
CA GLY A 742 16.94 -10.97 7.60
C GLY A 742 17.82 -9.72 7.43
N THR A 743 18.87 -9.55 8.24
CA THR A 743 19.82 -8.45 8.04
C THR A 743 20.78 -8.76 6.88
N ILE A 744 21.09 -7.75 6.08
CA ILE A 744 22.04 -7.84 4.98
C ILE A 744 23.30 -7.08 5.42
N PRO A 745 24.40 -7.78 5.75
CA PRO A 745 25.64 -7.12 6.11
C PRO A 745 26.24 -6.42 4.89
N MET A 746 26.85 -5.26 5.10
CA MET A 746 27.61 -4.57 4.05
C MET A 746 29.07 -5.04 4.09
N GLU A 747 29.57 -5.51 2.97
CA GLU A 747 30.90 -6.02 2.80
C GLU A 747 31.82 -5.01 2.12
N ASP A 748 33.08 -4.95 2.57
CA ASP A 748 34.10 -4.10 1.97
C ASP A 748 34.56 -4.72 0.62
N THR A 749 34.34 -3.98 -0.47
CA THR A 749 34.78 -4.42 -1.81
C THR A 749 36.27 -4.18 -2.09
N GLY A 750 36.95 -3.39 -1.26
CA GLY A 750 38.32 -2.93 -1.49
C GLY A 750 38.46 -1.83 -2.57
N GLU A 751 37.36 -1.45 -3.23
CA GLU A 751 37.33 -0.35 -4.21
C GLU A 751 37.46 0.99 -3.47
N LYS A 752 38.47 1.79 -3.87
CA LYS A 752 38.77 3.06 -3.19
C LYS A 752 37.88 4.18 -3.67
N ASP A 753 37.36 4.98 -2.72
CA ASP A 753 36.60 6.20 -2.95
C ASP A 753 37.03 7.26 -1.92
N LYS A 754 36.60 8.51 -2.06
CA LYS A 754 36.91 9.60 -1.13
C LYS A 754 35.82 10.65 -1.08
N VAL A 755 35.73 11.32 0.07
CA VAL A 755 34.81 12.43 0.33
C VAL A 755 35.61 13.63 0.85
N GLU A 756 35.35 14.82 0.36
CA GLU A 756 35.94 16.05 0.90
C GLU A 756 35.56 16.23 2.36
N ALA A 757 36.54 16.31 3.24
CA ALA A 757 36.31 16.48 4.66
C ALA A 757 37.54 17.02 5.37
N ASP A 758 37.42 18.14 6.04
CA ASP A 758 38.40 18.71 6.95
C ASP A 758 38.20 18.18 8.36
N CYS A 759 36.97 17.89 8.72
CA CYS A 759 36.54 17.32 10.00
C CYS A 759 35.61 16.11 9.81
N VAL A 760 35.63 15.18 10.77
CA VAL A 760 34.76 13.99 10.78
C VAL A 760 34.00 13.89 12.08
N ILE A 761 32.69 13.73 12.01
CA ILE A 761 31.81 13.40 13.15
C ILE A 761 31.34 11.96 12.98
N ALA A 762 31.55 11.13 14.01
CA ALA A 762 31.14 9.73 14.02
C ALA A 762 29.81 9.54 14.74
N ALA A 763 28.80 9.06 14.02
CA ALA A 763 27.44 8.79 14.50
C ALA A 763 27.09 7.30 14.27
N LEU A 764 27.86 6.41 14.89
CA LEU A 764 27.76 4.95 14.72
C LEU A 764 26.84 4.28 15.75
N GLY A 765 26.21 5.07 16.62
CA GLY A 765 25.41 4.61 17.73
C GLY A 765 26.16 4.55 19.06
N GLU A 766 25.48 4.10 20.10
CA GLU A 766 25.94 4.05 21.47
C GLU A 766 25.63 2.70 22.10
N ARG A 767 26.41 2.39 23.16
CA ARG A 767 26.17 1.20 23.97
C ARG A 767 25.90 1.58 25.43
N PRO A 768 25.14 0.74 26.17
CA PRO A 768 24.95 0.94 27.61
C PRO A 768 26.27 0.74 28.35
N ALA A 769 26.58 1.66 29.26
CA ALA A 769 27.71 1.54 30.17
C ALA A 769 27.35 2.20 31.50
N SER A 770 27.35 1.43 32.59
CA SER A 770 27.13 1.93 33.93
C SER A 770 27.74 0.96 34.94
N PRO A 771 28.46 1.44 35.95
CA PRO A 771 28.95 0.59 37.02
C PRO A 771 27.82 -0.09 37.80
N LEU A 772 26.62 0.49 37.84
CA LEU A 772 25.44 -0.08 38.52
C LEU A 772 24.98 -1.43 37.91
N PHE A 773 25.44 -1.76 36.71
CA PHE A 773 25.11 -3.08 36.09
C PHE A 773 25.80 -4.25 36.79
N GLU A 774 26.88 -4.01 37.56
CA GLU A 774 27.57 -5.03 38.35
C GLU A 774 26.77 -5.40 39.63
N GLU A 775 25.81 -4.57 40.03
CA GLU A 775 25.03 -4.73 41.27
C GLU A 775 23.61 -5.28 41.04
N ILE A 776 23.31 -5.76 39.81
CA ILE A 776 21.98 -6.25 39.45
C ILE A 776 21.63 -7.52 40.21
N GLY A 777 20.58 -7.44 41.04
CA GLY A 777 19.96 -8.53 41.76
C GLY A 777 18.53 -8.85 41.26
N ALA A 778 17.83 -9.70 42.02
CA ALA A 778 16.45 -10.08 41.69
C ALA A 778 15.44 -8.91 41.92
N ASP A 779 15.84 -7.92 42.67
CA ASP A 779 15.14 -6.66 42.99
C ASP A 779 15.39 -5.56 41.95
N VAL A 780 16.20 -5.82 40.94
CA VAL A 780 16.62 -4.82 39.96
C VAL A 780 16.12 -5.20 38.58
N SER A 781 15.57 -4.21 37.84
CA SER A 781 15.20 -4.36 36.40
C SER A 781 15.82 -3.25 35.57
N VAL A 782 16.22 -3.59 34.36
CA VAL A 782 16.80 -2.64 33.40
C VAL A 782 15.78 -2.39 32.28
N VAL A 783 15.57 -1.13 31.90
CA VAL A 783 14.60 -0.74 30.88
C VAL A 783 15.15 0.27 29.87
N GLY A 784 14.58 0.29 28.69
CA GLY A 784 14.91 1.23 27.61
C GLY A 784 16.31 0.98 27.02
N ASP A 785 17.00 2.06 26.66
CA ASP A 785 18.31 1.98 26.00
C ASP A 785 19.38 1.34 26.90
N ALA A 786 19.20 1.37 28.22
CA ALA A 786 20.05 0.67 29.17
C ALA A 786 19.98 -0.87 29.01
N ALA A 787 18.86 -1.41 28.58
CA ALA A 787 18.64 -2.84 28.37
C ALA A 787 18.96 -3.32 26.94
N HIS A 788 18.70 -2.49 25.95
CA HIS A 788 18.63 -2.90 24.55
C HIS A 788 19.63 -2.16 23.63
N GLY A 789 20.40 -1.22 24.17
CA GLY A 789 21.08 -0.22 23.35
C GLY A 789 20.07 0.79 22.82
N ARG A 790 20.48 1.62 21.86
CA ARG A 790 19.67 2.75 21.44
C ARG A 790 18.37 2.34 20.72
N THR A 791 17.25 2.88 21.22
CA THR A 791 15.90 2.67 20.67
C THR A 791 15.21 4.02 20.43
N SER A 792 14.01 4.00 19.87
CA SER A 792 13.18 5.22 19.78
C SER A 792 12.49 5.50 21.13
N VAL A 793 12.11 6.77 21.35
CA VAL A 793 11.35 7.17 22.56
C VAL A 793 10.10 6.30 22.77
N ALA A 794 9.39 5.96 21.70
CA ALA A 794 8.20 5.13 21.78
C ALA A 794 8.50 3.67 22.14
N GLU A 795 9.62 3.13 21.69
CA GLU A 795 10.10 1.78 22.04
C GLU A 795 10.59 1.72 23.48
N ALA A 796 11.35 2.74 23.92
CA ALA A 796 11.79 2.86 25.30
C ALA A 796 10.61 2.93 26.28
N ALA A 797 9.58 3.73 25.95
CA ALA A 797 8.35 3.78 26.73
C ALA A 797 7.53 2.46 26.68
N ALA A 798 7.54 1.75 25.55
CA ALA A 798 6.89 0.45 25.43
C ALA A 798 7.60 -0.64 26.23
N ASP A 799 8.92 -0.58 26.33
CA ASP A 799 9.69 -1.47 27.18
C ASP A 799 9.36 -1.24 28.66
N ALA A 800 9.34 0.01 29.10
CA ALA A 800 8.88 0.40 30.44
C ALA A 800 7.44 -0.06 30.72
N GLN A 801 6.53 0.00 29.72
CA GLN A 801 5.17 -0.50 29.84
C GLN A 801 5.14 -2.02 30.09
N ARG A 802 5.90 -2.80 29.31
CA ARG A 802 6.00 -4.26 29.46
C ARG A 802 6.58 -4.65 30.81
N PHE A 803 7.61 -3.94 31.25
CA PHE A 803 8.20 -4.11 32.57
C PHE A 803 7.17 -3.87 33.69
N ALA A 804 6.52 -2.69 33.69
CA ALA A 804 5.56 -2.36 34.73
C ALA A 804 4.37 -3.35 34.79
N ALA A 805 3.95 -3.88 33.63
CA ALA A 805 2.90 -4.91 33.55
C ALA A 805 3.31 -6.27 34.13
N LYS A 806 4.61 -6.59 34.08
CA LYS A 806 5.16 -7.82 34.69
C LYS A 806 5.31 -7.66 36.22
N LEU A 807 5.75 -6.49 36.67
CA LEU A 807 6.04 -6.25 38.09
C LEU A 807 4.76 -6.13 38.92
N VAL A 808 3.78 -5.36 38.45
CA VAL A 808 2.56 -5.06 39.19
C VAL A 808 1.33 -5.24 38.31
N ARG A 809 0.35 -6.02 38.82
CA ARG A 809 -0.93 -6.20 38.16
C ARG A 809 -1.74 -4.89 38.21
N PHE A 810 -2.24 -4.44 37.08
CA PHE A 810 -3.08 -3.25 37.03
C PHE A 810 -4.48 -3.55 37.58
N HIS A 811 -4.92 -2.75 38.55
CA HIS A 811 -6.22 -2.84 39.21
C HIS A 811 -7.06 -1.56 39.03
N GLY A 812 -6.61 -0.60 38.22
CA GLY A 812 -7.34 0.64 38.01
C GLY A 812 -8.46 0.52 36.98
N ASP A 813 -9.47 1.41 37.08
CA ASP A 813 -10.49 1.54 36.05
C ASP A 813 -9.90 2.06 34.73
N ARG A 814 -10.37 1.55 33.60
CA ARG A 814 -10.06 2.13 32.29
C ARG A 814 -10.67 3.54 32.24
N TRP A 815 -9.97 4.47 31.60
CA TRP A 815 -10.42 5.85 31.47
C TRP A 815 -11.81 5.97 30.81
N LEU A 816 -12.19 5.02 29.96
CA LEU A 816 -13.52 4.96 29.36
C LEU A 816 -13.91 3.51 29.04
N PRO A 817 -15.16 3.10 29.29
CA PRO A 817 -15.66 1.81 28.82
C PRO A 817 -15.78 1.85 27.30
N TYR A 818 -15.11 0.92 26.62
CA TYR A 818 -15.23 0.69 25.17
C TYR A 818 -16.54 -0.09 24.93
N ASN A 819 -17.65 0.60 24.78
CA ASN A 819 -18.98 -0.04 24.66
C ASN A 819 -19.89 0.55 23.59
N GLU A 820 -19.36 1.39 22.68
CA GLU A 820 -20.18 1.80 21.53
C GLU A 820 -20.00 0.80 20.38
N ALA A 821 -21.12 0.28 19.89
CA ALA A 821 -21.14 -0.53 18.67
C ALA A 821 -20.45 0.25 17.54
N PRO A 822 -19.62 -0.40 16.73
CA PRO A 822 -18.89 0.28 15.69
C PRO A 822 -19.88 0.92 14.69
N ASP A 823 -19.74 2.22 14.48
CA ASP A 823 -20.48 2.93 13.44
C ASP A 823 -19.96 2.50 12.06
N LEU A 824 -20.79 1.88 11.24
CA LEU A 824 -20.47 1.48 9.88
C LEU A 824 -20.40 2.66 8.89
N ALA A 825 -20.57 3.89 9.35
CA ALA A 825 -20.47 5.10 8.51
C ALA A 825 -19.10 5.28 7.82
N PHE A 826 -18.09 4.53 8.24
CA PHE A 826 -16.78 4.52 7.55
C PHE A 826 -16.80 3.74 6.22
N LEU A 827 -17.69 2.77 6.01
CA LEU A 827 -17.74 1.96 4.79
C LEU A 827 -17.83 2.79 3.50
N PRO A 828 -18.64 3.84 3.41
CA PRO A 828 -18.68 4.70 2.23
C PRO A 828 -17.39 5.49 1.95
N LYS A 829 -16.50 5.62 2.95
CA LYS A 829 -15.21 6.30 2.80
C LYS A 829 -14.11 5.36 2.29
N ARG A 830 -14.32 4.07 2.41
CA ARG A 830 -13.33 3.05 2.14
C ARG A 830 -12.98 3.03 0.67
N GLY A 831 -11.74 3.31 0.34
CA GLY A 831 -11.27 3.38 -1.03
C GLY A 831 -11.45 4.73 -1.73
N LYS A 832 -12.24 5.66 -1.20
CA LYS A 832 -12.36 7.01 -1.75
C LYS A 832 -11.16 7.87 -1.37
N VAL A 833 -10.65 8.62 -2.34
CA VAL A 833 -9.63 9.65 -2.10
C VAL A 833 -10.30 10.88 -1.51
N ILE A 834 -9.80 11.34 -0.37
CA ILE A 834 -10.34 12.48 0.40
C ILE A 834 -9.24 13.55 0.63
N ALA A 835 -7.99 13.25 0.26
CA ALA A 835 -6.81 14.06 0.59
C ALA A 835 -6.82 15.51 0.06
N ASP A 836 -7.63 15.80 -0.96
CA ASP A 836 -7.74 17.16 -1.52
C ASP A 836 -8.68 18.06 -0.73
N CYS A 837 -9.26 17.56 0.37
CA CYS A 837 -10.05 18.34 1.30
C CYS A 837 -9.15 19.08 2.31
N ALA A 838 -8.53 20.18 1.90
CA ALA A 838 -7.81 21.08 2.83
C ALA A 838 -8.68 21.58 4.01
N LYS A 839 -9.97 21.29 3.97
CA LYS A 839 -11.00 21.66 4.98
C LYS A 839 -11.43 20.48 5.88
N CYS A 840 -11.04 19.24 5.58
CA CYS A 840 -11.45 18.09 6.39
C CYS A 840 -10.40 17.82 7.47
N PRO A 841 -10.78 17.71 8.77
CA PRO A 841 -9.85 17.24 9.80
C PRO A 841 -9.25 15.90 9.43
N GLU A 842 -7.94 15.72 9.65
CA GLU A 842 -7.23 14.46 9.37
C GLU A 842 -7.91 13.25 10.04
N SER A 843 -8.40 13.43 11.27
CA SER A 843 -9.14 12.42 12.03
C SER A 843 -10.41 11.92 11.31
N SER A 844 -11.07 12.77 10.50
CA SER A 844 -12.28 12.38 9.75
C SER A 844 -12.00 11.40 8.61
N ARG A 845 -10.76 11.27 8.18
CA ARG A 845 -10.30 10.35 7.14
C ARG A 845 -10.11 8.92 7.65
N CYS A 846 -10.17 8.68 8.96
CA CYS A 846 -9.98 7.35 9.56
C CYS A 846 -11.03 6.36 9.05
N LEU A 847 -10.58 5.15 8.69
CA LEU A 847 -11.40 4.05 8.18
C LEU A 847 -11.81 3.05 9.27
N GLU A 848 -11.40 3.26 10.52
CA GLU A 848 -11.74 2.38 11.66
C GLU A 848 -11.57 0.89 11.32
N CYS A 849 -10.40 0.55 10.78
CA CYS A 849 -10.10 -0.74 10.15
C CYS A 849 -10.35 -1.97 11.04
N GLU A 850 -10.35 -1.81 12.37
CA GLU A 850 -10.63 -2.88 13.34
C GLU A 850 -12.10 -3.33 13.34
N THR A 851 -13.01 -2.53 12.77
CA THR A 851 -14.41 -2.92 12.68
C THR A 851 -14.59 -4.10 11.74
N VAL A 852 -13.96 -4.07 10.59
CA VAL A 852 -13.90 -5.18 9.64
C VAL A 852 -12.76 -4.96 8.64
N CYS A 853 -11.93 -5.96 8.43
CA CYS A 853 -10.90 -5.99 7.38
C CYS A 853 -11.35 -6.90 6.24
N GLU A 854 -11.42 -6.38 5.02
CA GLU A 854 -11.82 -7.11 3.81
C GLU A 854 -10.86 -6.88 2.65
N PHE A 855 -9.62 -6.49 2.91
CA PHE A 855 -8.65 -6.12 1.86
C PHE A 855 -8.40 -7.23 0.85
N CYS A 856 -8.39 -8.50 1.30
CA CYS A 856 -8.22 -9.64 0.39
C CYS A 856 -9.36 -9.75 -0.63
N ALA A 857 -10.60 -9.37 -0.28
CA ALA A 857 -11.70 -9.30 -1.26
C ALA A 857 -11.60 -8.08 -2.16
N GLU A 858 -11.18 -6.94 -1.60
CA GLU A 858 -11.14 -5.67 -2.34
C GLU A 858 -10.07 -5.66 -3.43
N CYS A 859 -8.89 -6.22 -3.15
CA CYS A 859 -7.77 -6.26 -4.10
C CYS A 859 -7.75 -7.50 -5.00
N CYS A 860 -8.63 -8.49 -4.78
CA CYS A 860 -8.65 -9.71 -5.59
C CYS A 860 -9.12 -9.44 -7.02
N PRO A 861 -8.28 -9.63 -8.05
CA PRO A 861 -8.69 -9.38 -9.44
C PRO A 861 -9.77 -10.34 -9.90
N ASN A 862 -9.71 -11.60 -9.47
CA ASN A 862 -10.62 -12.66 -9.89
C ASN A 862 -11.91 -12.75 -9.05
N ARG A 863 -12.11 -11.84 -8.07
CA ARG A 863 -13.27 -11.87 -7.16
C ARG A 863 -13.46 -13.21 -6.45
N ALA A 864 -12.35 -13.85 -6.05
CA ALA A 864 -12.34 -15.15 -5.38
C ALA A 864 -12.74 -15.09 -3.89
N TYR A 865 -13.35 -14.00 -3.43
CA TYR A 865 -13.84 -13.85 -2.07
C TYR A 865 -15.28 -13.36 -2.05
N LEU A 866 -16.12 -14.10 -1.35
CA LEU A 866 -17.52 -13.76 -1.13
C LEU A 866 -17.71 -13.20 0.28
N ARG A 867 -18.40 -12.08 0.38
CA ARG A 867 -18.82 -11.49 1.65
C ARG A 867 -20.16 -12.12 2.05
N VAL A 868 -20.22 -12.79 3.19
CA VAL A 868 -21.43 -13.43 3.70
C VAL A 868 -21.87 -12.71 4.98
N ALA A 869 -23.13 -12.29 5.05
CA ALA A 869 -23.73 -11.79 6.29
C ALA A 869 -24.17 -12.97 7.14
N LEU A 870 -23.71 -13.02 8.39
CA LEU A 870 -24.12 -14.01 9.36
C LEU A 870 -25.39 -13.57 10.09
N PRO A 871 -26.13 -14.51 10.73
CA PRO A 871 -27.39 -14.21 11.42
C PRO A 871 -27.27 -13.17 12.55
N ASP A 872 -26.12 -13.06 13.19
CA ASP A 872 -25.79 -12.08 14.24
C ASP A 872 -25.42 -10.70 13.69
N GLY A 873 -25.42 -10.51 12.36
CA GLY A 873 -25.00 -9.30 11.68
C GLY A 873 -23.51 -9.19 11.43
N ALA A 874 -22.69 -10.14 11.87
CA ALA A 874 -21.28 -10.19 11.56
C ALA A 874 -21.04 -10.41 10.05
N ARG A 875 -19.92 -9.94 9.55
CA ARG A 875 -19.51 -10.09 8.14
C ARG A 875 -18.42 -11.12 8.04
N PHE A 876 -18.68 -12.19 7.33
CA PHE A 876 -17.72 -13.27 7.07
C PHE A 876 -17.15 -13.16 5.66
N LEU A 877 -15.86 -13.41 5.50
CA LEU A 877 -15.19 -13.40 4.21
C LEU A 877 -14.80 -14.83 3.83
N LEU A 878 -15.53 -15.40 2.88
CA LEU A 878 -15.35 -16.77 2.39
C LEU A 878 -14.50 -16.76 1.11
N HIS A 879 -13.44 -17.57 1.07
CA HIS A 879 -12.63 -17.75 -0.11
C HIS A 879 -13.24 -18.81 -1.04
N ILE A 880 -13.22 -18.59 -2.36
CA ILE A 880 -13.68 -19.53 -3.38
C ILE A 880 -12.46 -20.12 -4.10
N TYR A 881 -12.28 -21.43 -3.97
CA TYR A 881 -11.07 -22.12 -4.43
C TYR A 881 -10.83 -22.02 -5.92
N GLU A 882 -11.84 -22.25 -6.73
CA GLU A 882 -11.78 -22.39 -8.19
C GLU A 882 -11.47 -21.08 -8.91
N LEU A 883 -11.79 -19.95 -8.28
CA LEU A 883 -11.55 -18.61 -8.83
C LEU A 883 -10.16 -18.05 -8.48
N CYS A 884 -9.38 -18.77 -7.67
CA CYS A 884 -8.10 -18.27 -7.17
C CYS A 884 -6.92 -18.82 -7.98
N ASP A 885 -6.17 -17.93 -8.61
CA ASP A 885 -4.93 -18.23 -9.34
C ASP A 885 -3.66 -18.11 -8.48
N GLU A 886 -3.78 -17.86 -7.19
CA GLU A 886 -2.66 -17.66 -6.25
C GLU A 886 -1.72 -16.50 -6.65
N CYS A 887 -2.25 -15.44 -7.28
CA CYS A 887 -1.43 -14.30 -7.77
C CYS A 887 -0.67 -13.54 -6.67
N GLY A 888 -1.08 -13.63 -5.41
CA GLY A 888 -0.40 -12.96 -4.29
C GLY A 888 -0.94 -11.58 -3.91
N ALA A 889 -1.85 -10.96 -4.68
CA ALA A 889 -2.37 -9.62 -4.40
C ALA A 889 -2.93 -9.48 -2.97
N CYS A 890 -3.72 -10.44 -2.52
CA CYS A 890 -4.30 -10.43 -1.18
C CYS A 890 -3.24 -10.56 -0.07
N ALA A 891 -2.15 -11.29 -0.30
CA ALA A 891 -1.05 -11.40 0.66
C ALA A 891 -0.25 -10.08 0.76
N CYS A 892 -0.06 -9.37 -0.37
CA CYS A 892 0.61 -8.08 -0.38
C CYS A 892 -0.05 -7.07 0.57
N TYR A 893 -1.37 -6.96 0.51
CA TYR A 893 -2.13 -5.98 1.28
C TYR A 893 -2.63 -6.49 2.63
N CYS A 894 -2.47 -7.78 2.94
CA CYS A 894 -2.88 -8.33 4.22
C CYS A 894 -2.10 -7.70 5.37
N PRO A 895 -2.77 -7.20 6.43
CA PRO A 895 -2.08 -6.70 7.63
C PRO A 895 -1.30 -7.78 8.40
N TYR A 896 -1.68 -9.05 8.26
CA TYR A 896 -0.96 -10.18 8.86
C TYR A 896 0.17 -10.67 7.94
N ASP A 897 1.18 -11.29 8.54
CA ASP A 897 2.23 -11.99 7.79
C ASP A 897 1.76 -13.38 7.41
N GLY A 898 0.94 -13.46 6.35
CA GLY A 898 0.33 -14.71 5.91
C GLY A 898 -0.22 -14.65 4.49
N LYS A 899 -0.82 -15.76 4.06
CA LYS A 899 -1.36 -15.94 2.71
C LYS A 899 -2.88 -16.17 2.76
N PRO A 900 -3.71 -15.10 2.67
CA PRO A 900 -5.16 -15.23 2.78
C PRO A 900 -5.76 -16.30 1.87
N TYR A 901 -5.24 -16.45 0.66
CA TYR A 901 -5.69 -17.47 -0.29
C TYR A 901 -5.40 -18.92 0.13
N ARG A 902 -4.63 -19.14 1.22
CA ARG A 902 -4.35 -20.46 1.82
C ARG A 902 -4.88 -20.62 3.23
N GLU A 903 -5.13 -19.53 3.94
CA GLU A 903 -5.44 -19.56 5.36
C GLU A 903 -6.90 -19.20 5.67
N LYS A 904 -7.60 -18.49 4.75
CA LYS A 904 -9.02 -18.20 4.90
C LYS A 904 -9.88 -19.45 4.70
N PHE A 905 -11.00 -19.52 5.45
CA PHE A 905 -11.99 -20.57 5.28
C PHE A 905 -12.50 -20.56 3.83
N THR A 906 -12.54 -21.74 3.20
CA THR A 906 -12.65 -21.89 1.76
C THR A 906 -13.88 -22.69 1.36
N LEU A 907 -14.65 -22.20 0.39
CA LEU A 907 -15.66 -22.94 -0.33
C LEU A 907 -15.01 -23.66 -1.51
N TYR A 908 -15.26 -24.97 -1.60
CA TYR A 908 -14.91 -25.79 -2.75
C TYR A 908 -16.18 -26.10 -3.54
N LEU A 909 -16.17 -25.93 -4.84
CA LEU A 909 -17.36 -26.14 -5.69
C LEU A 909 -17.45 -27.57 -6.25
N ASN A 910 -16.39 -28.34 -6.11
CA ASN A 910 -16.37 -29.75 -6.52
C ASN A 910 -15.51 -30.61 -5.58
N GLU A 911 -15.76 -31.91 -5.63
CA GLU A 911 -15.13 -32.89 -4.73
C GLU A 911 -13.64 -33.08 -5.02
N GLU A 912 -13.22 -32.99 -6.28
CA GLU A 912 -11.83 -33.14 -6.68
C GLU A 912 -10.96 -32.03 -6.07
N ASP A 913 -11.40 -30.78 -6.20
CA ASP A 913 -10.69 -29.63 -5.62
C ASP A 913 -10.69 -29.67 -4.10
N PHE A 914 -11.78 -30.14 -3.48
CA PHE A 914 -11.80 -30.38 -2.04
C PHE A 914 -10.78 -31.44 -1.61
N ARG A 915 -10.62 -32.55 -2.37
CA ARG A 915 -9.62 -33.58 -2.04
C ARG A 915 -8.18 -33.06 -2.20
N ASN A 916 -7.92 -32.34 -3.26
CA ASN A 916 -6.60 -31.86 -3.64
C ASN A 916 -6.19 -30.58 -2.86
N GLY A 917 -7.16 -29.77 -2.43
CA GLY A 917 -6.93 -28.55 -1.66
C GLY A 917 -6.49 -28.85 -0.23
N LYS A 918 -5.81 -27.88 0.39
CA LYS A 918 -5.29 -27.98 1.75
C LYS A 918 -5.93 -26.99 2.72
N ASN A 919 -6.67 -25.99 2.21
CA ASN A 919 -7.30 -24.99 3.05
C ASN A 919 -8.38 -25.62 3.93
N ASP A 920 -8.54 -25.14 5.16
CA ASP A 920 -9.76 -25.39 5.93
C ASP A 920 -10.96 -24.82 5.18
N GLY A 921 -12.07 -25.55 5.17
CA GLY A 921 -13.22 -25.16 4.35
C GLY A 921 -14.26 -26.27 4.20
N PHE A 922 -15.15 -26.11 3.24
CA PHE A 922 -16.22 -27.07 3.02
C PHE A 922 -16.58 -27.24 1.54
N PHE A 923 -17.22 -28.37 1.26
CA PHE A 923 -17.82 -28.75 -0.01
C PHE A 923 -19.22 -29.30 0.24
N VAL A 924 -20.25 -28.85 -0.50
CA VAL A 924 -21.63 -29.33 -0.41
C VAL A 924 -21.80 -30.55 -1.29
N THR A 925 -22.22 -31.69 -0.71
CA THR A 925 -22.17 -33.01 -1.37
C THR A 925 -23.31 -33.30 -2.35
N GLY A 926 -24.28 -32.43 -2.53
CA GLY A 926 -25.45 -32.68 -3.39
C GLY A 926 -26.53 -33.59 -2.75
N GLU A 927 -26.28 -34.21 -1.60
CA GLU A 927 -27.24 -35.02 -0.85
C GLU A 927 -27.90 -34.18 0.25
N GLY A 928 -28.97 -33.49 -0.06
CA GLY A 928 -29.61 -32.54 0.87
C GLY A 928 -28.69 -31.39 1.27
N ASN A 929 -28.60 -31.10 2.56
CA ASN A 929 -27.74 -30.04 3.09
C ASN A 929 -26.36 -30.55 3.55
N ASN A 930 -26.01 -31.81 3.27
CA ASN A 930 -24.78 -32.40 3.74
C ASN A 930 -23.54 -31.72 3.13
N CYS A 931 -22.59 -31.43 4.01
CA CYS A 931 -21.28 -30.89 3.64
C CYS A 931 -20.16 -31.81 4.09
N ARG A 932 -19.07 -31.84 3.33
CA ARG A 932 -17.77 -32.29 3.83
C ARG A 932 -16.99 -31.07 4.31
N PHE A 933 -16.57 -31.09 5.56
CA PHE A 933 -15.74 -30.05 6.16
C PHE A 933 -14.31 -30.54 6.31
N ARG A 934 -13.37 -29.62 6.12
CA ARG A 934 -11.99 -29.73 6.58
C ARG A 934 -11.76 -28.64 7.60
N TYR A 935 -11.35 -29.02 8.80
CA TYR A 935 -11.03 -28.09 9.87
C TYR A 935 -9.89 -28.62 10.74
N ARG A 936 -8.80 -27.86 10.86
CA ARG A 936 -7.58 -28.24 11.62
C ARG A 936 -7.07 -29.64 11.26
N GLY A 937 -7.02 -29.94 9.98
CA GLY A 937 -6.52 -31.20 9.44
C GLY A 937 -7.51 -32.40 9.53
N SER A 938 -8.63 -32.25 10.19
CA SER A 938 -9.69 -33.29 10.24
C SER A 938 -10.71 -33.09 9.12
N VAL A 939 -11.15 -34.22 8.51
CA VAL A 939 -12.19 -34.22 7.48
C VAL A 939 -13.38 -35.02 7.99
N PHE A 940 -14.58 -34.45 7.94
CA PHE A 940 -15.82 -35.07 8.39
C PHE A 940 -17.02 -34.65 7.56
N LYS A 941 -18.09 -35.48 7.56
CA LYS A 941 -19.37 -35.18 6.89
C LYS A 941 -20.37 -34.69 7.94
N TYR A 942 -21.08 -33.62 7.63
CA TYR A 942 -22.00 -32.99 8.57
C TYR A 942 -23.07 -32.16 7.85
N ASP A 943 -24.30 -32.16 8.34
CA ASP A 943 -25.39 -31.26 7.90
C ASP A 943 -25.40 -30.00 8.79
N PRO A 944 -24.92 -28.86 8.30
CA PRO A 944 -24.82 -27.65 9.12
C PRO A 944 -26.19 -27.04 9.46
N VAL A 945 -27.25 -27.38 8.70
CA VAL A 945 -28.63 -26.92 8.95
C VAL A 945 -29.28 -27.67 10.12
N GLY A 946 -28.83 -28.90 10.39
CA GLY A 946 -29.37 -29.76 11.45
C GLY A 946 -28.98 -29.38 12.89
N GLY A 947 -28.10 -28.39 13.09
CA GLY A 947 -27.73 -27.88 14.40
C GLY A 947 -26.23 -27.80 14.68
N PRO A 948 -25.80 -27.38 15.88
CA PRO A 948 -24.38 -27.23 16.22
C PRO A 948 -23.65 -28.57 16.36
N MET A 949 -22.38 -28.59 15.99
CA MET A 949 -21.45 -29.69 16.16
C MET A 949 -20.20 -29.19 16.91
N GLY A 950 -19.87 -29.77 18.04
CA GLY A 950 -18.81 -29.30 18.95
C GLY A 950 -17.39 -29.25 18.35
N MET A 951 -17.14 -29.84 17.17
CA MET A 951 -15.84 -29.79 16.47
C MET A 951 -15.68 -28.61 15.55
N LEU A 952 -16.76 -27.91 15.17
CA LEU A 952 -16.75 -26.78 14.25
C LEU A 952 -17.24 -25.52 14.97
N PRO A 953 -16.48 -24.39 14.93
CA PRO A 953 -16.98 -23.14 15.46
C PRO A 953 -18.31 -22.70 14.81
N ASP A 954 -19.20 -22.10 15.60
CA ASP A 954 -20.53 -21.70 15.14
C ASP A 954 -20.46 -20.74 13.93
N GLU A 955 -19.54 -19.79 13.90
CA GLU A 955 -19.32 -18.91 12.74
C GLU A 955 -19.05 -19.67 11.43
N LEU A 956 -18.21 -20.73 11.48
CA LEU A 956 -17.87 -21.54 10.30
C LEU A 956 -19.03 -22.42 9.86
N ARG A 957 -19.88 -22.86 10.80
CA ARG A 957 -21.14 -23.52 10.50
C ARG A 957 -22.11 -22.54 9.84
N ASP A 958 -22.30 -21.38 10.44
CA ASP A 958 -23.29 -20.39 10.00
C ASP A 958 -22.98 -19.89 8.58
N VAL A 959 -21.71 -19.70 8.22
CA VAL A 959 -21.35 -19.34 6.84
C VAL A 959 -21.75 -20.43 5.85
N ALA A 960 -21.61 -21.71 6.20
CA ALA A 960 -22.05 -22.81 5.32
C ALA A 960 -23.58 -22.83 5.18
N VAL A 961 -24.30 -22.59 6.27
CA VAL A 961 -25.77 -22.47 6.26
C VAL A 961 -26.23 -21.33 5.35
N GLU A 962 -25.60 -20.15 5.47
CA GLU A 962 -25.95 -19.01 4.63
C GLU A 962 -25.63 -19.24 3.14
N ILE A 963 -24.53 -19.93 2.83
CA ILE A 963 -24.21 -20.34 1.46
C ILE A 963 -25.29 -21.26 0.89
N ILE A 964 -25.71 -22.30 1.63
CA ILE A 964 -26.75 -23.22 1.21
C ILE A 964 -28.08 -22.49 0.98
N LYS A 965 -28.42 -21.53 1.86
CA LYS A 965 -29.71 -20.80 1.80
C LYS A 965 -29.74 -19.72 0.71
N LYS A 966 -28.73 -18.84 0.67
CA LYS A 966 -28.74 -17.63 -0.15
C LYS A 966 -27.98 -17.78 -1.46
N TYR A 967 -26.94 -18.60 -1.48
CA TYR A 967 -26.05 -18.79 -2.62
C TYR A 967 -26.08 -20.22 -3.16
N SER A 968 -27.26 -20.86 -3.10
CA SER A 968 -27.45 -22.24 -3.52
C SER A 968 -26.99 -22.52 -4.95
N VAL A 969 -27.05 -21.53 -5.83
CA VAL A 969 -26.57 -21.59 -7.22
C VAL A 969 -25.09 -21.97 -7.33
N LEU A 970 -24.26 -21.62 -6.34
CA LEU A 970 -22.83 -21.99 -6.33
C LEU A 970 -22.60 -23.46 -6.07
N VAL A 971 -23.46 -24.08 -5.25
CA VAL A 971 -23.21 -25.39 -4.62
C VAL A 971 -24.10 -26.49 -5.16
N LYS A 972 -25.16 -26.17 -5.92
CA LYS A 972 -25.97 -27.18 -6.62
C LYS A 972 -25.22 -27.65 -7.86
N SER A 973 -25.28 -28.96 -8.12
CA SER A 973 -24.85 -29.52 -9.40
C SER A 973 -25.67 -28.91 -10.54
N GLU A 974 -25.00 -28.53 -11.59
CA GLU A 974 -25.67 -28.14 -12.84
C GLU A 974 -26.35 -29.42 -13.37
N GLU A 975 -27.68 -29.45 -13.34
CA GLU A 975 -28.41 -30.47 -14.06
C GLU A 975 -28.18 -30.22 -15.57
N HIS A 976 -27.69 -31.24 -16.26
CA HIS A 976 -27.39 -31.23 -17.69
C HIS A 976 -28.65 -31.04 -18.54
#